data_1c56f33a48ea333ab5d41bffdecf2a6a
#
_entry.id   1c56f33a48ea333ab5d41bffdecf2a6a
#
_cell.length_a   1.000
_cell.length_b   1.000
_cell.length_c   1.000
_cell.angle_alpha   90.00
_cell.angle_beta   90.00
_cell.angle_gamma   90.00
#
_symmetry.space_group_name_H-M   'P 1'
#
loop_
_entity.id
_entity.type
_entity.pdbx_description
1 polymer ?
#
loop_
_entity_poly.entity_id
_entity_poly.type
_entity_poly.pdbx_seq_one_letter_code
_entity_poly.pdbx_strand_id
1 'polypeptide(L)'
;MKKLLALLVAIVMVVGVFAGCNQPADNPPAETPAPVEPSTPDETPAPTEEPVTTGPDGREFADEQVFRTLYSSEVSTMNYLSSGSTYDLVVGANTIDSLVENDPYGNIIPSAAESWEVSPDGLTWTFHLRQGQYWYDADGNQKDPVTAHDYVAAARYVCDANNECDNSYLMEGWLVNAEESVYYTAYAAAAVPKGTEQGPDQDAVIDENGIIYEGKGWSDDEGKYTEWVEVPVVTPDMVGVEALDDYTVVYHLVKPRPYFLTVLQFGTYWPAPAALLEELGSDFALDNYTMWFNGAYILSEFAPNEKRVYTKNENNWDAEHIYIERIEQTCNTEAATLEPELFLRGEVDAASIGPDIVADWLSDPEKSQMISTTRVVADYSYFMGFNFEPKFDAEYEPENWAIAVNNENFRQCITHAINRTEYIAARFPGDDPSIHMINTVTPKGFSINPDNGKDFVTYGGLEKYTTGESFNEELALQFKEAALAELTEAGCTFPIKVPTNYPSGSNAWANALVVMEQQVEGLLGADFIDIIPLAYGGNSFLNETRRNGNYAIQELNWGADFMDPETWADPFERENSYNFFCHDTENYRVFQNTKTEATNALIDEYFALCDAARLVTDNWDARYEAFAAAESFYLDHAIVVPMFISGGSYQATKLNGFEGQYAMMGQSSSRYKGQHVYKTAMSQDMFDAQYEEWYASMGN
;
A
#
# COMPACT_ATOMS: atom_id res chain seq x y z
N MET A 1 33.40 -9.31 -32.68
CA MET A 1 34.47 -10.31 -32.49
C MET A 1 34.46 -10.99 -31.12
N LYS A 2 33.93 -10.42 -30.05
CA LYS A 2 33.85 -11.09 -28.71
C LYS A 2 32.72 -12.11 -28.54
N LYS A 3 31.68 -12.07 -29.38
CA LYS A 3 30.56 -13.04 -29.36
C LYS A 3 30.79 -14.32 -30.18
N LEU A 4 31.81 -14.32 -31.04
CA LEU A 4 32.18 -15.50 -31.84
C LEU A 4 33.13 -16.44 -31.12
N LEU A 5 33.82 -15.98 -30.06
CA LEU A 5 34.79 -16.78 -29.30
C LEU A 5 34.09 -17.64 -28.23
N ALA A 6 32.90 -17.23 -27.75
CA ALA A 6 32.15 -18.01 -26.76
C ALA A 6 31.42 -19.23 -27.36
N LEU A 7 31.13 -19.21 -28.67
CA LEU A 7 30.46 -20.32 -29.37
C LEU A 7 31.46 -21.44 -29.74
N LEU A 8 32.77 -21.14 -29.88
CA LEU A 8 33.79 -22.11 -30.22
C LEU A 8 34.30 -22.91 -29.02
N VAL A 9 34.14 -22.40 -27.80
CA VAL A 9 34.54 -23.13 -26.58
C VAL A 9 33.47 -24.14 -26.16
N ALA A 10 32.19 -23.86 -26.47
CA ALA A 10 31.07 -24.78 -26.16
C ALA A 10 31.05 -26.01 -27.10
N ILE A 11 31.56 -25.89 -28.35
CA ILE A 11 31.60 -27.00 -29.32
C ILE A 11 32.76 -27.97 -29.03
N VAL A 12 33.83 -27.53 -28.37
CA VAL A 12 34.99 -28.40 -28.07
C VAL A 12 34.76 -29.32 -26.85
N MET A 13 33.81 -29.00 -25.97
CA MET A 13 33.51 -29.84 -24.80
C MET A 13 32.47 -30.96 -25.07
N VAL A 14 31.78 -30.96 -26.20
CA VAL A 14 30.79 -32.01 -26.56
C VAL A 14 31.40 -33.14 -27.41
N VAL A 15 32.60 -32.98 -27.96
CA VAL A 15 33.25 -33.98 -28.84
C VAL A 15 34.19 -34.95 -28.12
N GLY A 16 34.42 -34.79 -26.79
CA GLY A 16 35.41 -35.53 -26.02
C GLY A 16 34.93 -36.83 -25.36
N VAL A 17 33.66 -37.29 -25.54
CA VAL A 17 33.12 -38.45 -24.80
C VAL A 17 32.79 -39.67 -25.68
N PHE A 18 32.99 -39.63 -27.00
CA PHE A 18 32.77 -40.79 -27.87
C PHE A 18 34.00 -41.14 -28.68
N ALA A 19 34.97 -41.82 -28.06
CA ALA A 19 35.99 -42.61 -28.77
C ALA A 19 36.61 -43.70 -27.89
N GLY A 20 36.25 -44.92 -28.11
CA GLY A 20 37.00 -46.06 -27.63
C GLY A 20 36.17 -47.25 -27.23
N CYS A 21 35.83 -48.11 -28.21
CA CYS A 21 36.02 -49.55 -28.13
C CYS A 21 35.51 -50.21 -29.41
N ASN A 22 36.40 -50.76 -30.18
CA ASN A 22 36.12 -51.75 -31.22
C ASN A 22 37.02 -52.94 -31.05
N GLN A 23 36.42 -54.11 -30.78
CA GLN A 23 36.44 -55.44 -31.44
C GLN A 23 37.67 -56.36 -31.33
N PRO A 24 37.54 -57.65 -31.78
CA PRO A 24 36.61 -58.74 -31.43
C PRO A 24 37.34 -60.06 -31.07
N ALA A 25 36.65 -61.14 -30.65
CA ALA A 25 36.89 -62.53 -31.13
C ALA A 25 36.15 -63.63 -30.32
N ASP A 26 35.31 -64.34 -31.02
CA ASP A 26 34.93 -65.79 -31.07
C ASP A 26 35.03 -66.73 -29.86
N ASN A 27 33.82 -67.20 -29.41
CA ASN A 27 33.27 -68.60 -29.30
C ASN A 27 33.89 -69.67 -28.39
N PRO A 28 33.21 -70.75 -27.97
CA PRO A 28 31.77 -71.04 -27.88
C PRO A 28 31.30 -71.62 -26.50
N PRO A 29 30.09 -72.29 -26.38
CA PRO A 29 29.23 -72.17 -25.21
C PRO A 29 29.42 -73.25 -24.15
N ALA A 30 29.12 -72.97 -22.90
CA ALA A 30 28.91 -73.98 -21.86
C ALA A 30 27.93 -73.52 -20.81
N GLU A 31 26.90 -74.34 -20.68
CA GLU A 31 26.07 -74.68 -19.53
C GLU A 31 25.59 -73.62 -18.53
N THR A 32 24.26 -73.50 -18.43
CA THR A 32 23.47 -72.80 -17.48
C THR A 32 23.56 -73.40 -16.07
N PRO A 33 23.90 -72.65 -15.04
CA PRO A 33 23.51 -72.95 -13.67
C PRO A 33 22.26 -72.08 -13.25
N ALA A 34 21.48 -72.71 -12.37
CA ALA A 34 20.19 -72.21 -11.86
C ALA A 34 20.24 -70.79 -11.20
N PRO A 35 19.09 -70.12 -11.13
CA PRO A 35 19.01 -68.75 -10.61
C PRO A 35 19.34 -68.70 -9.11
N VAL A 36 20.33 -67.87 -8.73
CA VAL A 36 20.54 -67.43 -7.37
C VAL A 36 19.68 -66.20 -7.17
N GLU A 37 18.75 -66.26 -6.20
CA GLU A 37 18.01 -65.08 -5.74
C GLU A 37 18.98 -63.94 -5.36
N PRO A 38 18.70 -62.70 -5.80
CA PRO A 38 19.49 -61.56 -5.33
C PRO A 38 19.13 -61.27 -3.86
N SER A 39 20.09 -61.34 -2.99
CA SER A 39 20.04 -60.79 -1.65
C SER A 39 19.79 -59.28 -1.79
N THR A 40 18.67 -58.78 -1.25
CA THR A 40 18.40 -57.37 -1.02
C THR A 40 19.56 -56.76 -0.26
N PRO A 41 20.11 -55.61 -0.72
CA PRO A 41 20.98 -54.83 0.13
C PRO A 41 20.19 -54.36 1.35
N ASP A 42 20.71 -54.55 2.55
CA ASP A 42 20.25 -53.87 3.75
C ASP A 42 20.22 -52.38 3.44
N GLU A 43 19.04 -51.80 3.25
CA GLU A 43 18.84 -50.37 3.28
C GLU A 43 19.15 -49.89 4.71
N THR A 44 20.34 -49.33 4.90
CA THR A 44 20.59 -48.51 6.08
C THR A 44 19.52 -47.40 6.06
N PRO A 45 18.66 -47.29 7.10
CA PRO A 45 17.69 -46.19 7.15
C PRO A 45 18.49 -44.88 7.02
N ALA A 46 18.01 -43.99 6.14
CA ALA A 46 18.48 -42.60 6.13
C ALA A 46 18.41 -42.04 7.56
N PRO A 47 19.39 -41.27 8.01
CA PRO A 47 19.34 -40.63 9.30
C PRO A 47 17.98 -39.87 9.36
N THR A 48 17.14 -40.22 10.30
CA THR A 48 15.98 -39.42 10.63
C THR A 48 16.55 -38.12 11.18
N GLU A 49 16.44 -37.02 10.42
CA GLU A 49 16.76 -35.71 10.96
C GLU A 49 15.89 -35.50 12.18
N GLU A 50 16.50 -35.15 13.30
CA GLU A 50 15.76 -34.77 14.49
C GLU A 50 14.89 -33.56 14.11
N PRO A 51 13.62 -33.51 14.52
CA PRO A 51 12.75 -32.38 14.20
C PRO A 51 13.39 -31.09 14.71
N VAL A 52 13.48 -30.07 13.86
CA VAL A 52 13.93 -28.73 14.25
C VAL A 52 12.94 -28.19 15.28
N THR A 53 13.43 -27.91 16.49
CA THR A 53 12.59 -27.45 17.61
C THR A 53 12.83 -26.01 17.99
N THR A 54 13.76 -25.33 17.30
CA THR A 54 14.16 -23.94 17.55
C THR A 54 14.21 -23.15 16.25
N GLY A 55 13.83 -21.89 16.31
CA GLY A 55 13.89 -20.95 15.19
C GLY A 55 15.28 -20.31 15.01
N PRO A 56 15.41 -19.45 13.99
CA PRO A 56 16.66 -18.78 13.66
C PRO A 56 17.19 -17.87 14.79
N ASP A 57 16.32 -17.32 15.61
CA ASP A 57 16.65 -16.50 16.78
C ASP A 57 17.00 -17.33 18.05
N GLY A 58 17.00 -18.65 17.94
CA GLY A 58 17.35 -19.59 19.01
C GLY A 58 16.23 -19.86 20.01
N ARG A 59 15.05 -19.26 19.86
CA ARG A 59 13.88 -19.56 20.69
C ARG A 59 13.28 -20.93 20.32
N GLU A 60 12.73 -21.62 21.30
CA GLU A 60 11.98 -22.87 21.07
C GLU A 60 10.58 -22.55 20.49
N PHE A 61 10.16 -23.34 19.50
CA PHE A 61 8.79 -23.30 19.01
C PHE A 61 7.78 -23.70 20.07
N ALA A 62 6.61 -23.08 20.06
CA ALA A 62 5.50 -23.48 20.92
C ALA A 62 5.06 -24.91 20.60
N ASP A 63 4.62 -25.64 21.62
CA ASP A 63 4.17 -27.04 21.46
C ASP A 63 2.89 -27.13 20.62
N GLU A 64 2.06 -26.06 20.62
CA GLU A 64 0.90 -25.87 19.76
C GLU A 64 1.14 -24.63 18.91
N GLN A 65 1.04 -24.77 17.58
CA GLN A 65 1.19 -23.69 16.65
C GLN A 65 -0.15 -22.94 16.49
N VAL A 66 -0.60 -22.32 17.57
CA VAL A 66 -1.83 -21.51 17.63
C VAL A 66 -1.45 -20.09 18.04
N PHE A 67 -1.79 -19.10 17.19
CA PHE A 67 -1.56 -17.69 17.44
C PHE A 67 -2.84 -17.01 17.89
N ARG A 68 -2.82 -16.38 19.07
CA ARG A 68 -3.98 -15.70 19.67
C ARG A 68 -3.71 -14.21 19.77
N THR A 69 -4.65 -13.40 19.28
CA THR A 69 -4.51 -11.93 19.32
C THR A 69 -5.88 -11.27 19.45
N LEU A 70 -5.88 -9.97 19.73
CA LEU A 70 -7.09 -9.15 19.70
C LEU A 70 -7.12 -8.31 18.40
N TYR A 71 -8.30 -7.75 18.12
CA TYR A 71 -8.50 -6.68 17.16
C TYR A 71 -9.55 -5.70 17.68
N SER A 72 -9.43 -4.40 17.35
CA SER A 72 -10.25 -3.35 17.96
C SER A 72 -11.48 -2.94 17.14
N SER A 73 -11.46 -3.21 15.84
CA SER A 73 -12.54 -2.82 14.92
C SER A 73 -12.84 -3.96 13.95
N GLU A 74 -14.13 -4.18 13.67
CA GLU A 74 -14.55 -5.13 12.66
C GLU A 74 -14.28 -4.59 11.25
N VAL A 75 -14.09 -5.49 10.29
CA VAL A 75 -14.04 -5.15 8.87
C VAL A 75 -15.36 -4.53 8.42
N SER A 76 -15.30 -3.56 7.53
CA SER A 76 -16.49 -3.01 6.89
C SER A 76 -17.03 -3.95 5.81
N THR A 77 -16.12 -4.66 5.15
CA THR A 77 -16.39 -5.71 4.15
C THR A 77 -15.21 -6.67 4.10
N MET A 78 -15.44 -7.90 3.66
CA MET A 78 -14.38 -8.83 3.28
C MET A 78 -14.15 -8.88 1.78
N ASN A 79 -14.87 -8.04 1.01
CA ASN A 79 -14.68 -7.94 -0.43
C ASN A 79 -13.37 -7.20 -0.74
N TYR A 80 -12.31 -7.97 -0.88
CA TYR A 80 -10.95 -7.49 -1.15
C TYR A 80 -10.79 -6.84 -2.54
N LEU A 81 -11.76 -7.02 -3.45
CA LEU A 81 -11.77 -6.36 -4.75
C LEU A 81 -12.26 -4.91 -4.64
N SER A 82 -13.18 -4.62 -3.71
CA SER A 82 -13.82 -3.30 -3.59
C SER A 82 -13.20 -2.42 -2.50
N SER A 83 -12.67 -2.99 -1.42
CA SER A 83 -12.17 -2.18 -0.30
C SER A 83 -10.75 -1.65 -0.52
N GLY A 84 -10.55 -0.36 -0.21
CA GLY A 84 -9.25 0.29 -0.08
C GLY A 84 -8.70 0.30 1.35
N SER A 85 -9.44 -0.28 2.32
CA SER A 85 -9.05 -0.28 3.74
C SER A 85 -8.07 -1.40 4.06
N THR A 86 -6.91 -1.07 4.65
CA THR A 86 -5.96 -2.07 5.16
C THR A 86 -6.58 -3.02 6.18
N TYR A 87 -7.52 -2.56 6.99
CA TYR A 87 -8.24 -3.41 7.96
C TYR A 87 -9.06 -4.51 7.29
N ASP A 88 -9.71 -4.20 6.17
CA ASP A 88 -10.50 -5.15 5.42
C ASP A 88 -9.61 -6.13 4.66
N LEU A 89 -8.53 -5.62 4.05
CA LEU A 89 -7.62 -6.38 3.20
C LEU A 89 -6.80 -7.44 3.96
N VAL A 90 -6.58 -7.29 5.29
CA VAL A 90 -5.86 -8.28 6.11
C VAL A 90 -6.53 -9.67 6.07
N VAL A 91 -7.86 -9.74 5.97
CA VAL A 91 -8.58 -11.02 5.84
C VAL A 91 -8.19 -11.69 4.52
N GLY A 92 -8.31 -10.97 3.42
CA GLY A 92 -7.92 -11.46 2.09
C GLY A 92 -6.44 -11.83 2.02
N ALA A 93 -5.55 -11.04 2.62
CA ALA A 93 -4.10 -11.30 2.61
C ALA A 93 -3.73 -12.70 3.11
N ASN A 94 -4.45 -13.23 4.09
CA ASN A 94 -4.19 -14.53 4.66
C ASN A 94 -4.99 -15.68 4.02
N THR A 95 -6.02 -15.35 3.24
CA THR A 95 -6.95 -16.34 2.71
C THR A 95 -6.95 -16.44 1.18
N ILE A 96 -6.31 -15.50 0.50
CA ILE A 96 -6.22 -15.45 -0.97
C ILE A 96 -4.75 -15.39 -1.39
N ASP A 97 -4.33 -16.29 -2.26
CA ASP A 97 -3.02 -16.24 -2.91
C ASP A 97 -3.10 -15.41 -4.18
N SER A 98 -2.21 -14.44 -4.28
CA SER A 98 -1.99 -13.61 -5.48
C SER A 98 -1.10 -14.32 -6.50
N LEU A 99 -0.90 -13.73 -7.69
CA LEU A 99 0.03 -14.27 -8.70
C LEU A 99 1.45 -14.41 -8.18
N VAL A 100 1.89 -13.45 -7.40
CA VAL A 100 3.23 -13.36 -6.81
C VAL A 100 3.13 -13.09 -5.32
N GLU A 101 4.18 -13.39 -4.56
CA GLU A 101 4.30 -13.04 -3.14
C GLU A 101 5.71 -12.52 -2.84
N ASN A 102 5.97 -12.11 -1.61
CA ASN A 102 7.30 -11.69 -1.17
C ASN A 102 7.96 -12.76 -0.30
N ASP A 103 9.27 -12.85 -0.42
CA ASP A 103 10.09 -13.53 0.57
C ASP A 103 10.32 -12.64 1.82
N PRO A 104 10.99 -13.13 2.88
CA PRO A 104 11.28 -12.33 4.07
C PRO A 104 12.18 -11.11 3.85
N TYR A 105 12.82 -11.01 2.69
CA TYR A 105 13.71 -9.91 2.31
C TYR A 105 13.10 -8.90 1.35
N GLY A 106 11.83 -9.09 0.97
CA GLY A 106 11.11 -8.20 0.07
C GLY A 106 11.25 -8.53 -1.42
N ASN A 107 11.94 -9.60 -1.78
CA ASN A 107 12.01 -10.03 -3.17
C ASN A 107 10.67 -10.61 -3.61
N ILE A 108 10.26 -10.28 -4.84
CA ILE A 108 9.07 -10.87 -5.44
C ILE A 108 9.38 -12.28 -5.93
N ILE A 109 8.60 -13.23 -5.48
CA ILE A 109 8.72 -14.66 -5.80
C ILE A 109 7.41 -15.21 -6.36
N PRO A 110 7.44 -16.35 -7.09
CA PRO A 110 6.25 -17.03 -7.57
C PRO A 110 5.32 -17.46 -6.44
N SER A 111 3.99 -17.21 -6.63
CA SER A 111 2.93 -17.72 -5.75
C SER A 111 1.93 -18.55 -6.57
N ALA A 112 0.69 -18.10 -6.78
CA ALA A 112 -0.28 -18.81 -7.63
C ALA A 112 0.20 -18.95 -9.09
N ALA A 113 1.01 -18.00 -9.60
CA ALA A 113 1.79 -18.19 -10.81
C ALA A 113 3.12 -18.88 -10.50
N GLU A 114 3.49 -19.90 -11.28
CA GLU A 114 4.81 -20.54 -11.17
C GLU A 114 5.88 -19.80 -11.98
N SER A 115 5.49 -18.99 -12.96
CA SER A 115 6.38 -18.16 -13.78
C SER A 115 5.62 -17.08 -14.54
N TRP A 116 6.35 -16.12 -15.09
CA TRP A 116 5.82 -15.07 -15.96
C TRP A 116 6.84 -14.66 -17.01
N GLU A 117 6.34 -14.04 -18.08
CA GLU A 117 7.13 -13.44 -19.17
C GLU A 117 6.58 -12.07 -19.52
N VAL A 118 7.49 -11.20 -20.01
CA VAL A 118 7.18 -9.83 -20.42
C VAL A 118 7.56 -9.66 -21.88
N SER A 119 6.66 -9.06 -22.67
CA SER A 119 6.95 -8.71 -24.06
C SER A 119 8.11 -7.70 -24.15
N PRO A 120 8.84 -7.65 -25.28
CA PRO A 120 10.00 -6.75 -25.44
C PRO A 120 9.65 -5.26 -25.33
N ASP A 121 8.40 -4.87 -25.55
CA ASP A 121 7.91 -3.50 -25.40
C ASP A 121 7.39 -3.21 -23.98
N GLY A 122 7.41 -4.20 -23.08
CA GLY A 122 6.95 -4.06 -21.68
C GLY A 122 5.44 -3.92 -21.52
N LEU A 123 4.65 -4.12 -22.58
CA LEU A 123 3.20 -3.89 -22.56
C LEU A 123 2.37 -5.12 -22.29
N THR A 124 2.92 -6.31 -22.49
CA THR A 124 2.20 -7.57 -22.29
C THR A 124 2.91 -8.43 -21.26
N TRP A 125 2.18 -8.79 -20.20
CA TRP A 125 2.66 -9.67 -19.13
C TRP A 125 1.85 -10.97 -19.17
N THR A 126 2.54 -12.09 -19.31
CA THR A 126 1.92 -13.43 -19.37
C THR A 126 2.31 -14.23 -18.14
N PHE A 127 1.33 -14.69 -17.38
CA PHE A 127 1.52 -15.49 -16.16
C PHE A 127 1.06 -16.91 -16.37
N HIS A 128 1.88 -17.88 -15.97
CA HIS A 128 1.58 -19.30 -16.01
C HIS A 128 1.19 -19.78 -14.61
N LEU A 129 -0.06 -20.19 -14.44
CA LEU A 129 -0.61 -20.59 -13.14
C LEU A 129 -0.20 -22.03 -12.79
N ARG A 130 -0.01 -22.26 -11.50
CA ARG A 130 0.17 -23.62 -10.95
C ARG A 130 -1.12 -24.42 -11.19
N GLN A 131 -0.97 -25.63 -11.68
CA GLN A 131 -2.10 -26.55 -11.85
C GLN A 131 -2.42 -27.28 -10.55
N GLY A 132 -3.68 -27.70 -10.39
CA GLY A 132 -4.12 -28.50 -9.24
C GLY A 132 -4.42 -27.69 -7.98
N GLN A 133 -4.51 -26.36 -8.09
CA GLN A 133 -5.02 -25.51 -7.03
C GLN A 133 -6.54 -25.42 -7.12
N TYR A 134 -7.19 -25.31 -5.96
CA TYR A 134 -8.63 -25.26 -5.85
C TYR A 134 -9.05 -24.17 -4.86
N TRP A 135 -10.26 -23.69 -5.05
CA TRP A 135 -10.99 -22.93 -4.05
C TRP A 135 -11.55 -23.85 -2.97
N TYR A 136 -11.68 -23.35 -1.74
CA TYR A 136 -12.24 -24.04 -0.59
C TYR A 136 -13.28 -23.15 0.08
N ASP A 137 -14.41 -23.73 0.56
CA ASP A 137 -15.37 -23.00 1.39
C ASP A 137 -14.91 -22.90 2.86
N ALA A 138 -15.69 -22.20 3.70
CA ALA A 138 -15.40 -21.99 5.12
C ALA A 138 -15.32 -23.32 5.94
N ASP A 139 -15.95 -24.39 5.48
CA ASP A 139 -15.89 -25.71 6.09
C ASP A 139 -14.71 -26.56 5.58
N GLY A 140 -13.87 -25.99 4.69
CA GLY A 140 -12.73 -26.67 4.07
C GLY A 140 -13.09 -27.64 2.95
N ASN A 141 -14.32 -27.57 2.40
CA ASN A 141 -14.69 -28.40 1.27
C ASN A 141 -14.15 -27.81 -0.03
N GLN A 142 -13.52 -28.65 -0.84
CA GLN A 142 -13.02 -28.28 -2.15
C GLN A 142 -14.16 -27.84 -3.09
N LYS A 143 -13.94 -26.73 -3.79
CA LYS A 143 -14.81 -26.16 -4.83
C LYS A 143 -14.14 -26.26 -6.20
N ASP A 144 -14.34 -25.25 -7.03
CA ASP A 144 -13.81 -25.17 -8.38
C ASP A 144 -12.27 -25.05 -8.40
N PRO A 145 -11.59 -25.44 -9.49
CA PRO A 145 -10.18 -25.16 -9.66
C PRO A 145 -9.93 -23.66 -9.78
N VAL A 146 -8.78 -23.20 -9.26
CA VAL A 146 -8.29 -21.83 -9.50
C VAL A 146 -7.76 -21.76 -10.93
N THR A 147 -8.29 -20.80 -11.70
CA THR A 147 -7.98 -20.67 -13.13
C THR A 147 -7.70 -19.22 -13.53
N ALA A 148 -7.20 -19.01 -14.75
CA ALA A 148 -7.01 -17.70 -15.35
C ALA A 148 -8.32 -16.91 -15.47
N HIS A 149 -9.46 -17.59 -15.56
CA HIS A 149 -10.78 -16.95 -15.61
C HIS A 149 -11.15 -16.24 -14.32
N ASP A 150 -10.61 -16.65 -13.16
CA ASP A 150 -10.85 -16.01 -11.87
C ASP A 150 -10.18 -14.63 -11.80
N TYR A 151 -9.02 -14.45 -12.45
CA TYR A 151 -8.35 -13.16 -12.59
C TYR A 151 -9.07 -12.22 -13.56
N VAL A 152 -9.59 -12.79 -14.66
CA VAL A 152 -10.42 -12.03 -15.62
C VAL A 152 -11.71 -11.57 -14.96
N ALA A 153 -12.37 -12.43 -14.18
CA ALA A 153 -13.59 -12.08 -13.44
C ALA A 153 -13.34 -10.96 -12.41
N ALA A 154 -12.24 -11.04 -11.67
CA ALA A 154 -11.84 -10.02 -10.72
C ALA A 154 -11.61 -8.65 -11.41
N ALA A 155 -10.86 -8.61 -12.52
CA ALA A 155 -10.60 -7.37 -13.26
C ALA A 155 -11.89 -6.76 -13.83
N ARG A 156 -12.80 -7.57 -14.36
CA ARG A 156 -14.12 -7.10 -14.82
C ARG A 156 -14.97 -6.53 -13.70
N TYR A 157 -14.91 -7.14 -12.52
CA TYR A 157 -15.62 -6.66 -11.34
C TYR A 157 -15.09 -5.29 -10.91
N VAL A 158 -13.77 -5.16 -10.82
CA VAL A 158 -13.10 -3.91 -10.40
C VAL A 158 -13.35 -2.77 -11.39
N CYS A 159 -13.33 -3.06 -12.69
CA CYS A 159 -13.51 -2.05 -13.75
C CYS A 159 -14.98 -1.81 -14.12
N ASP A 160 -15.92 -2.16 -13.24
CA ASP A 160 -17.33 -1.78 -13.32
C ASP A 160 -17.66 -0.82 -12.17
N ALA A 161 -17.95 0.45 -12.50
CA ALA A 161 -18.26 1.50 -11.53
C ALA A 161 -19.45 1.17 -10.61
N ASN A 162 -20.37 0.26 -11.01
CA ASN A 162 -21.48 -0.18 -10.16
C ASN A 162 -21.03 -0.93 -8.91
N ASN A 163 -19.79 -1.44 -8.88
CA ASN A 163 -19.23 -2.19 -7.75
C ASN A 163 -18.49 -1.31 -6.74
N GLU A 164 -18.39 0.01 -7.03
CA GLU A 164 -17.83 1.03 -6.12
C GLU A 164 -16.46 0.62 -5.53
N CYS A 165 -15.54 0.14 -6.39
CA CYS A 165 -14.23 -0.31 -5.97
C CYS A 165 -13.31 0.87 -5.67
N ASP A 166 -12.91 1.06 -4.41
CA ASP A 166 -12.07 2.16 -3.93
C ASP A 166 -10.71 2.25 -4.65
N ASN A 167 -10.15 1.10 -5.02
CA ASN A 167 -8.82 0.97 -5.62
C ASN A 167 -8.87 0.69 -7.13
N SER A 168 -9.98 1.01 -7.83
CA SER A 168 -10.11 0.84 -9.29
C SER A 168 -9.03 1.61 -10.05
N TYR A 169 -8.56 2.75 -9.52
CA TYR A 169 -7.47 3.56 -10.10
C TYR A 169 -6.17 2.78 -10.31
N LEU A 170 -5.92 1.70 -9.54
CA LEU A 170 -4.80 0.80 -9.76
C LEU A 170 -4.92 -0.04 -11.03
N MET A 171 -6.10 -0.09 -11.65
CA MET A 171 -6.33 -0.71 -12.95
C MET A 171 -6.57 0.34 -14.05
N GLU A 172 -7.26 1.45 -13.75
CA GLU A 172 -7.69 2.46 -14.73
C GLU A 172 -6.51 3.03 -15.53
N GLY A 173 -5.52 3.58 -14.90
CA GLY A 173 -4.35 4.12 -15.60
C GLY A 173 -3.30 3.06 -16.01
N TRP A 174 -3.60 1.76 -15.84
CA TRP A 174 -2.65 0.66 -16.03
C TRP A 174 -3.04 -0.29 -17.14
N LEU A 175 -4.28 -0.73 -17.18
CA LEU A 175 -4.77 -1.74 -18.11
C LEU A 175 -5.52 -1.11 -19.29
N VAL A 176 -5.34 -1.68 -20.46
CA VAL A 176 -6.07 -1.26 -21.66
C VAL A 176 -7.58 -1.33 -21.39
N ASN A 177 -8.31 -0.28 -21.73
CA ASN A 177 -9.75 -0.13 -21.59
C ASN A 177 -10.29 -0.14 -20.13
N ALA A 178 -9.45 -0.13 -19.10
CA ALA A 178 -9.94 -0.14 -17.71
C ALA A 178 -10.61 1.18 -17.33
N GLU A 179 -9.96 2.32 -17.59
CA GLU A 179 -10.49 3.65 -17.35
C GLU A 179 -11.77 3.90 -18.17
N GLU A 180 -11.76 3.54 -19.46
CA GLU A 180 -12.90 3.69 -20.33
C GLU A 180 -14.09 2.82 -19.90
N SER A 181 -13.82 1.64 -19.30
CA SER A 181 -14.85 0.75 -18.76
C SER A 181 -15.52 1.34 -17.52
N VAL A 182 -14.73 1.83 -16.55
CA VAL A 182 -15.24 2.51 -15.35
C VAL A 182 -16.05 3.75 -15.75
N TYR A 183 -15.52 4.56 -16.67
CA TYR A 183 -16.19 5.72 -17.20
C TYR A 183 -17.53 5.36 -17.85
N TYR A 184 -17.55 4.40 -18.78
CA TYR A 184 -18.78 3.96 -19.46
C TYR A 184 -19.82 3.44 -18.47
N THR A 185 -19.45 2.56 -17.54
CA THR A 185 -20.39 1.95 -16.59
C THR A 185 -20.95 2.98 -15.61
N ALA A 186 -20.16 3.97 -15.18
CA ALA A 186 -20.61 5.08 -14.36
C ALA A 186 -21.67 5.94 -15.06
N TYR A 187 -21.43 6.30 -16.32
CA TYR A 187 -22.42 7.05 -17.11
C TYR A 187 -23.65 6.21 -17.44
N ALA A 188 -23.51 4.92 -17.69
CA ALA A 188 -24.61 4.00 -17.93
C ALA A 188 -25.53 3.89 -16.71
N ALA A 189 -24.96 3.83 -15.50
CA ALA A 189 -25.71 3.77 -14.25
C ALA A 189 -26.44 5.09 -13.95
N ALA A 190 -25.84 6.24 -14.26
CA ALA A 190 -26.40 7.56 -14.00
C ALA A 190 -27.40 8.04 -15.07
N ALA A 191 -27.45 7.40 -16.25
CA ALA A 191 -28.19 7.90 -17.40
C ALA A 191 -29.71 7.88 -17.20
N VAL A 192 -30.35 9.03 -17.40
CA VAL A 192 -31.82 9.17 -17.47
C VAL A 192 -32.29 9.27 -18.93
N PRO A 193 -33.56 8.95 -19.23
CA PRO A 193 -34.06 9.08 -20.60
C PRO A 193 -33.87 10.50 -21.17
N LYS A 194 -33.36 10.61 -22.39
CA LYS A 194 -33.12 11.88 -23.07
C LYS A 194 -34.43 12.68 -23.18
N GLY A 195 -34.43 13.92 -22.69
CA GLY A 195 -35.58 14.77 -22.60
C GLY A 195 -36.22 14.85 -21.21
N THR A 196 -35.66 14.14 -20.22
CA THR A 196 -35.96 14.36 -18.80
C THR A 196 -35.44 15.74 -18.39
N GLU A 197 -36.20 16.44 -17.52
CA GLU A 197 -35.73 17.70 -16.91
C GLU A 197 -34.44 17.41 -16.10
N GLN A 198 -33.42 18.22 -16.33
CA GLN A 198 -32.11 18.00 -15.76
C GLN A 198 -31.72 19.08 -14.77
N GLY A 199 -30.89 18.73 -13.82
CA GLY A 199 -30.12 19.63 -12.95
C GLY A 199 -28.65 19.61 -13.30
N PRO A 200 -27.82 20.44 -12.63
CA PRO A 200 -26.37 20.46 -12.84
C PRO A 200 -25.67 19.14 -12.53
N ASP A 201 -26.28 18.28 -11.72
CA ASP A 201 -25.75 16.98 -11.34
C ASP A 201 -26.31 15.83 -12.19
N GLN A 202 -27.11 16.12 -13.23
CA GLN A 202 -27.73 15.12 -14.10
C GLN A 202 -27.12 15.22 -15.51
N ASP A 203 -25.88 14.85 -15.64
CA ASP A 203 -25.05 14.97 -16.84
C ASP A 203 -25.04 13.73 -17.75
N ALA A 204 -25.81 12.71 -17.41
CA ALA A 204 -25.91 11.48 -18.18
C ALA A 204 -27.33 11.29 -18.74
N VAL A 205 -27.45 11.06 -20.06
CA VAL A 205 -28.73 10.70 -20.68
C VAL A 205 -28.57 9.50 -21.62
N ILE A 206 -29.66 8.74 -21.76
CA ILE A 206 -29.76 7.63 -22.70
C ILE A 206 -30.86 7.91 -23.73
N ASP A 207 -30.59 7.69 -25.01
CA ASP A 207 -31.56 7.86 -26.08
C ASP A 207 -32.42 6.59 -26.33
N GLU A 208 -33.34 6.66 -27.26
CA GLU A 208 -34.23 5.55 -27.63
C GLU A 208 -33.54 4.35 -28.28
N ASN A 209 -32.29 4.53 -28.71
CA ASN A 209 -31.44 3.47 -29.27
C ASN A 209 -30.48 2.86 -28.22
N GLY A 210 -30.51 3.35 -26.98
CA GLY A 210 -29.63 2.92 -25.91
C GLY A 210 -28.25 3.56 -25.94
N ILE A 211 -28.06 4.66 -26.70
CA ILE A 211 -26.80 5.39 -26.73
C ILE A 211 -26.75 6.36 -25.55
N ILE A 212 -25.66 6.33 -24.81
CA ILE A 212 -25.41 7.17 -23.64
C ILE A 212 -24.66 8.43 -24.08
N TYR A 213 -25.04 9.55 -23.52
CA TYR A 213 -24.41 10.84 -23.76
C TYR A 213 -24.07 11.51 -22.45
N GLU A 214 -22.91 12.14 -22.41
CA GLU A 214 -22.43 13.01 -21.34
C GLU A 214 -22.76 14.46 -21.65
N GLY A 215 -23.26 15.20 -20.64
CA GLY A 215 -23.52 16.64 -20.73
C GLY A 215 -22.27 17.46 -20.43
N LYS A 216 -21.91 18.36 -21.33
CA LYS A 216 -20.79 19.29 -21.15
C LYS A 216 -21.29 20.72 -21.02
N GLY A 217 -20.62 21.52 -20.19
CA GLY A 217 -20.85 22.96 -20.08
C GLY A 217 -22.25 23.29 -19.56
N TRP A 218 -22.54 23.01 -18.27
CA TRP A 218 -23.79 23.44 -17.64
C TRP A 218 -23.94 24.96 -17.70
N SER A 219 -25.15 25.45 -18.11
CA SER A 219 -25.50 26.86 -18.12
C SER A 219 -26.57 27.14 -17.08
N ASP A 220 -26.21 27.85 -16.02
CA ASP A 220 -27.14 28.25 -14.96
C ASP A 220 -28.25 29.18 -15.51
N ASP A 221 -27.91 30.04 -16.47
CA ASP A 221 -28.88 30.97 -17.08
C ASP A 221 -29.94 30.25 -17.93
N GLU A 222 -29.57 29.12 -18.55
CA GLU A 222 -30.47 28.33 -19.41
C GLU A 222 -31.01 27.08 -18.72
N GLY A 223 -30.46 26.69 -17.58
CA GLY A 223 -30.82 25.49 -16.83
C GLY A 223 -30.61 24.20 -17.61
N LYS A 224 -29.53 24.11 -18.40
CA LYS A 224 -29.25 22.95 -19.27
C LYS A 224 -27.78 22.85 -19.62
N TYR A 225 -27.38 21.66 -20.07
CA TYR A 225 -26.07 21.42 -20.72
C TYR A 225 -26.03 22.02 -22.14
N THR A 226 -24.91 22.61 -22.50
CA THR A 226 -24.72 23.26 -23.80
C THR A 226 -24.37 22.26 -24.91
N GLU A 227 -23.80 21.12 -24.53
CA GLU A 227 -23.37 20.05 -25.45
C GLU A 227 -23.67 18.67 -24.85
N TRP A 228 -23.96 17.70 -25.73
CA TRP A 228 -24.09 16.28 -25.40
C TRP A 228 -23.13 15.48 -26.25
N VAL A 229 -22.17 14.81 -25.61
CA VAL A 229 -21.13 13.99 -26.24
C VAL A 229 -21.48 12.52 -26.05
N GLU A 230 -21.40 11.72 -27.11
CA GLU A 230 -21.63 10.28 -27.03
C GLU A 230 -20.51 9.63 -26.18
N VAL A 231 -20.89 8.84 -25.20
CA VAL A 231 -19.98 8.05 -24.37
C VAL A 231 -19.62 6.78 -25.14
N PRO A 232 -18.33 6.52 -25.43
CA PRO A 232 -17.90 5.30 -26.12
C PRO A 232 -18.31 4.06 -25.32
N VAL A 233 -18.80 3.04 -26.02
CA VAL A 233 -19.17 1.77 -25.39
C VAL A 233 -17.94 0.96 -25.11
N VAL A 234 -17.48 0.94 -23.85
CA VAL A 234 -16.41 0.07 -23.37
C VAL A 234 -16.92 -0.66 -22.12
N THR A 235 -17.16 -1.95 -22.27
CA THR A 235 -17.69 -2.77 -21.18
C THR A 235 -16.56 -3.48 -20.42
N PRO A 236 -16.78 -3.96 -19.18
CA PRO A 236 -15.78 -4.69 -18.41
C PRO A 236 -15.18 -5.91 -19.15
N ASP A 237 -15.92 -6.50 -20.10
CA ASP A 237 -15.40 -7.58 -20.94
C ASP A 237 -14.27 -7.18 -21.90
N MET A 238 -14.07 -5.88 -22.10
CA MET A 238 -13.07 -5.32 -23.02
C MET A 238 -11.78 -4.87 -22.30
N VAL A 239 -11.75 -5.00 -20.96
CA VAL A 239 -10.55 -4.69 -20.16
C VAL A 239 -9.40 -5.61 -20.54
N GLY A 240 -8.19 -5.07 -20.57
CA GLY A 240 -6.97 -5.72 -21.02
C GLY A 240 -6.46 -6.85 -20.12
N VAL A 241 -7.35 -7.74 -19.68
CA VAL A 241 -7.00 -8.99 -18.98
C VAL A 241 -7.71 -10.15 -19.68
N GLU A 242 -6.96 -11.16 -20.14
CA GLU A 242 -7.51 -12.30 -20.84
C GLU A 242 -6.96 -13.64 -20.33
N ALA A 243 -7.78 -14.69 -20.40
CA ALA A 243 -7.37 -16.06 -20.20
C ALA A 243 -7.14 -16.71 -21.58
N LEU A 244 -5.89 -17.04 -21.89
CA LEU A 244 -5.57 -17.76 -23.14
C LEU A 244 -6.00 -19.24 -23.06
N ASP A 245 -5.93 -19.81 -21.87
CA ASP A 245 -6.44 -21.10 -21.46
C ASP A 245 -6.69 -21.08 -19.93
N ASP A 246 -7.06 -22.21 -19.33
CA ASP A 246 -7.39 -22.29 -17.91
C ASP A 246 -6.23 -21.89 -16.98
N TYR A 247 -4.97 -21.91 -17.45
CA TYR A 247 -3.77 -21.70 -16.64
C TYR A 247 -2.82 -20.64 -17.18
N THR A 248 -3.27 -19.84 -18.15
CA THR A 248 -2.47 -18.76 -18.72
C THR A 248 -3.28 -17.46 -18.71
N VAL A 249 -2.92 -16.52 -17.83
CA VAL A 249 -3.53 -15.18 -17.75
C VAL A 249 -2.58 -14.15 -18.35
N VAL A 250 -3.13 -13.21 -19.13
CA VAL A 250 -2.37 -12.15 -19.80
C VAL A 250 -2.94 -10.80 -19.43
N TYR A 251 -2.04 -9.88 -19.08
CA TYR A 251 -2.35 -8.47 -18.83
C TYR A 251 -1.76 -7.60 -19.94
N HIS A 252 -2.56 -6.69 -20.47
CA HIS A 252 -2.17 -5.71 -21.48
C HIS A 252 -2.16 -4.31 -20.85
N LEU A 253 -0.97 -3.71 -20.74
CA LEU A 253 -0.77 -2.40 -20.14
C LEU A 253 -0.90 -1.29 -21.18
N VAL A 254 -1.37 -0.12 -20.77
CA VAL A 254 -1.45 1.09 -21.60
C VAL A 254 -0.06 1.71 -21.85
N LYS A 255 0.89 1.49 -20.92
CA LYS A 255 2.29 1.93 -21.02
C LYS A 255 3.21 0.95 -20.29
N PRO A 256 4.51 0.85 -20.64
CA PRO A 256 5.44 -0.03 -19.94
C PRO A 256 5.57 0.37 -18.46
N ARG A 257 5.44 -0.61 -17.57
CA ARG A 257 5.62 -0.44 -16.12
C ARG A 257 6.53 -1.54 -15.59
N PRO A 258 7.84 -1.29 -15.47
CA PRO A 258 8.79 -2.33 -15.04
C PRO A 258 8.55 -2.84 -13.63
N TYR A 259 7.81 -2.08 -12.82
CA TYR A 259 7.40 -2.40 -11.45
C TYR A 259 6.00 -3.03 -11.35
N PHE A 260 5.39 -3.48 -12.46
CA PHE A 260 4.03 -4.04 -12.48
C PHE A 260 3.80 -5.20 -11.51
N LEU A 261 4.82 -6.05 -11.26
CA LEU A 261 4.70 -7.14 -10.30
C LEU A 261 4.37 -6.67 -8.88
N THR A 262 4.77 -5.47 -8.50
CA THR A 262 4.58 -4.97 -7.15
C THR A 262 3.12 -4.62 -6.86
N VAL A 263 2.37 -4.14 -7.87
CA VAL A 263 0.95 -3.81 -7.72
C VAL A 263 0.06 -5.04 -7.64
N LEU A 264 0.52 -6.20 -8.14
CA LEU A 264 -0.22 -7.46 -8.08
C LEU A 264 -0.47 -7.99 -6.66
N GLN A 265 0.16 -7.37 -5.66
CA GLN A 265 0.00 -7.71 -4.24
C GLN A 265 -1.22 -7.03 -3.59
N PHE A 266 -1.88 -6.11 -4.29
CA PHE A 266 -3.12 -5.51 -3.83
C PHE A 266 -4.33 -6.37 -4.14
N GLY A 267 -5.33 -6.32 -3.24
CA GLY A 267 -6.58 -7.08 -3.36
C GLY A 267 -7.27 -6.93 -4.71
N THR A 268 -7.19 -5.74 -5.29
CA THR A 268 -7.71 -5.39 -6.61
C THR A 268 -7.24 -6.34 -7.73
N TYR A 269 -6.02 -6.89 -7.62
CA TYR A 269 -5.43 -7.82 -8.59
C TYR A 269 -5.52 -9.30 -8.17
N TRP A 270 -6.07 -9.61 -6.99
CA TRP A 270 -6.20 -11.00 -6.56
C TRP A 270 -7.32 -11.70 -7.32
N PRO A 271 -7.24 -13.02 -7.49
CA PRO A 271 -8.29 -13.79 -8.17
C PRO A 271 -9.57 -13.82 -7.34
N ALA A 272 -10.71 -13.89 -8.00
CA ALA A 272 -11.98 -14.16 -7.34
C ALA A 272 -12.67 -15.34 -8.01
N PRO A 273 -13.28 -16.27 -7.26
CA PRO A 273 -13.93 -17.44 -7.83
C PRO A 273 -15.06 -17.01 -8.77
N ALA A 274 -14.82 -17.09 -10.09
CA ALA A 274 -15.66 -16.50 -11.13
C ALA A 274 -17.13 -16.93 -11.03
N ALA A 275 -17.37 -18.22 -10.77
CA ALA A 275 -18.74 -18.75 -10.64
C ALA A 275 -19.45 -18.19 -9.40
N LEU A 276 -18.76 -18.08 -8.27
CA LEU A 276 -19.34 -17.54 -7.03
C LEU A 276 -19.58 -16.05 -7.16
N LEU A 277 -18.67 -15.31 -7.77
CA LEU A 277 -18.80 -13.87 -8.01
C LEU A 277 -19.99 -13.57 -8.92
N GLU A 278 -20.21 -14.37 -9.99
CA GLU A 278 -21.38 -14.27 -10.86
C GLU A 278 -22.69 -14.62 -10.12
N GLU A 279 -22.66 -15.63 -9.23
CA GLU A 279 -23.83 -16.05 -8.45
C GLU A 279 -24.26 -15.02 -7.43
N LEU A 280 -23.31 -14.44 -6.69
CA LEU A 280 -23.58 -13.58 -5.53
C LEU A 280 -23.62 -12.08 -5.88
N GLY A 281 -22.87 -11.64 -6.89
CA GLY A 281 -22.78 -10.21 -7.23
C GLY A 281 -22.40 -9.35 -6.02
N SER A 282 -23.26 -8.43 -5.60
CA SER A 282 -23.06 -7.56 -4.44
C SER A 282 -23.03 -8.28 -3.09
N ASP A 283 -23.50 -9.52 -3.03
CA ASP A 283 -23.49 -10.33 -1.81
C ASP A 283 -22.15 -11.10 -1.64
N PHE A 284 -21.21 -10.97 -2.59
CA PHE A 284 -19.88 -11.58 -2.51
C PHE A 284 -19.11 -11.04 -1.31
N ALA A 285 -18.54 -11.96 -0.52
CA ALA A 285 -17.68 -11.68 0.63
C ALA A 285 -18.31 -10.80 1.75
N LEU A 286 -19.62 -10.93 1.99
CA LEU A 286 -20.29 -10.35 3.15
C LEU A 286 -19.96 -11.09 4.45
N ASP A 287 -19.68 -12.39 4.34
CA ASP A 287 -19.24 -13.25 5.44
C ASP A 287 -18.36 -14.41 4.91
N ASN A 288 -17.88 -15.26 5.80
CA ASN A 288 -17.02 -16.39 5.43
C ASN A 288 -17.73 -17.50 4.63
N TYR A 289 -19.04 -17.49 4.49
CA TYR A 289 -19.81 -18.44 3.69
C TYR A 289 -20.13 -17.89 2.30
N THR A 290 -19.95 -16.58 2.11
CA THR A 290 -20.16 -15.89 0.82
C THR A 290 -18.85 -15.63 0.09
N MET A 291 -17.75 -16.25 0.52
CA MET A 291 -16.46 -16.23 -0.18
C MET A 291 -15.82 -17.62 -0.17
N TRP A 292 -14.90 -17.87 -1.07
CA TRP A 292 -14.04 -19.05 -1.09
C TRP A 292 -12.58 -18.65 -0.95
N PHE A 293 -11.75 -19.59 -0.55
CA PHE A 293 -10.37 -19.40 -0.13
C PHE A 293 -9.42 -20.27 -0.96
N ASN A 294 -8.32 -19.72 -1.47
CA ASN A 294 -7.24 -20.46 -2.13
C ASN A 294 -5.88 -20.26 -1.47
N GLY A 295 -5.80 -19.37 -0.46
CA GLY A 295 -4.57 -18.97 0.21
C GLY A 295 -4.13 -19.91 1.32
N ALA A 296 -3.17 -19.42 2.12
CA ALA A 296 -2.56 -20.18 3.21
C ALA A 296 -3.56 -20.61 4.30
N TYR A 297 -4.62 -19.84 4.49
CA TYR A 297 -5.63 -20.08 5.52
C TYR A 297 -7.04 -20.02 4.97
N ILE A 298 -7.95 -20.69 5.67
CA ILE A 298 -9.40 -20.66 5.48
C ILE A 298 -9.99 -19.88 6.68
N LEU A 299 -10.81 -18.87 6.45
CA LEU A 299 -11.59 -18.22 7.50
C LEU A 299 -12.74 -19.14 7.91
N SER A 300 -12.42 -20.08 8.81
CA SER A 300 -13.33 -21.16 9.23
C SER A 300 -14.44 -20.70 10.15
N GLU A 301 -14.24 -19.59 10.88
CA GLU A 301 -15.25 -19.00 11.73
C GLU A 301 -15.19 -17.47 11.68
N PHE A 302 -16.34 -16.85 11.50
CA PHE A 302 -16.52 -15.41 11.55
C PHE A 302 -17.79 -15.08 12.34
N ALA A 303 -17.61 -14.46 13.49
CA ALA A 303 -18.69 -13.91 14.31
C ALA A 303 -18.45 -12.40 14.44
N PRO A 304 -19.20 -11.55 13.70
CA PRO A 304 -18.96 -10.11 13.64
C PRO A 304 -18.92 -9.47 15.02
N ASN A 305 -17.90 -8.66 15.28
CA ASN A 305 -17.59 -8.00 16.56
C ASN A 305 -17.35 -8.96 17.75
N GLU A 306 -17.12 -10.24 17.47
CA GLU A 306 -16.79 -11.24 18.49
C GLU A 306 -15.46 -11.92 18.19
N LYS A 307 -15.34 -12.58 17.05
CA LYS A 307 -14.12 -13.33 16.70
C LYS A 307 -13.99 -13.68 15.22
N ARG A 308 -12.74 -13.94 14.83
CA ARG A 308 -12.32 -14.55 13.57
C ARG A 308 -11.39 -15.73 13.87
N VAL A 309 -11.59 -16.85 13.18
CA VAL A 309 -10.70 -18.00 13.27
C VAL A 309 -10.23 -18.39 11.88
N TYR A 310 -8.93 -18.38 11.69
CA TYR A 310 -8.30 -18.88 10.48
C TYR A 310 -7.70 -20.25 10.78
N THR A 311 -7.96 -21.21 9.91
CA THR A 311 -7.40 -22.56 9.99
C THR A 311 -6.49 -22.78 8.78
N LYS A 312 -5.33 -23.39 9.01
CA LYS A 312 -4.39 -23.73 7.94
C LYS A 312 -5.10 -24.47 6.80
N ASN A 313 -4.82 -24.05 5.58
CA ASN A 313 -5.25 -24.77 4.39
C ASN A 313 -4.23 -25.88 4.06
N GLU A 314 -4.51 -27.10 4.51
CA GLU A 314 -3.63 -28.25 4.29
C GLU A 314 -3.47 -28.63 2.80
N ASN A 315 -4.30 -28.08 1.93
CA ASN A 315 -4.27 -28.32 0.50
C ASN A 315 -3.66 -27.15 -0.29
N ASN A 316 -3.16 -26.11 0.39
CA ASN A 316 -2.43 -25.04 -0.27
C ASN A 316 -1.17 -25.63 -0.95
N TRP A 317 -0.79 -25.07 -2.10
CA TRP A 317 0.36 -25.52 -2.88
C TRP A 317 1.69 -25.47 -2.10
N ASP A 318 1.75 -24.65 -1.06
CA ASP A 318 2.93 -24.41 -0.22
C ASP A 318 2.65 -24.75 1.26
N ALA A 319 1.78 -25.71 1.51
CA ALA A 319 1.34 -26.08 2.87
C ALA A 319 2.50 -26.47 3.80
N GLU A 320 3.65 -26.89 3.26
CA GLU A 320 4.84 -27.22 4.05
C GLU A 320 5.49 -25.99 4.73
N HIS A 321 5.26 -24.78 4.20
CA HIS A 321 5.74 -23.52 4.77
C HIS A 321 4.66 -22.75 5.55
N ILE A 322 3.53 -23.36 5.83
CA ILE A 322 2.49 -22.81 6.72
C ILE A 322 2.61 -23.52 8.06
N TYR A 323 3.28 -22.87 9.01
CA TYR A 323 3.61 -23.48 10.31
C TYR A 323 2.56 -23.24 11.37
N ILE A 324 1.94 -22.05 11.40
CA ILE A 324 0.84 -21.74 12.31
C ILE A 324 -0.40 -22.51 11.83
N GLU A 325 -0.91 -23.42 12.65
CA GLU A 325 -2.05 -24.26 12.28
C GLU A 325 -3.38 -23.53 12.44
N ARG A 326 -3.42 -22.56 13.39
CA ARG A 326 -4.65 -21.83 13.71
C ARG A 326 -4.34 -20.44 14.24
N ILE A 327 -5.12 -19.45 13.77
CA ILE A 327 -5.07 -18.06 14.23
C ILE A 327 -6.43 -17.74 14.83
N GLU A 328 -6.45 -17.31 16.08
CA GLU A 328 -7.65 -16.94 16.82
C GLU A 328 -7.61 -15.45 17.16
N GLN A 329 -8.50 -14.68 16.56
CA GLN A 329 -8.61 -13.24 16.79
C GLN A 329 -9.92 -12.94 17.52
N THR A 330 -9.84 -12.25 18.65
CA THR A 330 -11.02 -11.85 19.44
C THR A 330 -11.22 -10.33 19.31
N CYS A 331 -12.44 -9.91 19.01
CA CYS A 331 -12.79 -8.48 18.92
C CYS A 331 -12.91 -7.87 20.32
N ASN A 332 -12.22 -6.76 20.51
CA ASN A 332 -12.37 -5.95 21.72
C ASN A 332 -12.01 -4.50 21.42
N THR A 333 -12.95 -3.58 21.56
CA THR A 333 -12.72 -2.15 21.27
C THR A 333 -11.66 -1.50 22.15
N GLU A 334 -11.30 -2.14 23.28
CA GLU A 334 -10.23 -1.71 24.18
C GLU A 334 -8.96 -2.59 24.04
N ALA A 335 -8.77 -3.25 22.88
CA ALA A 335 -7.68 -4.19 22.63
C ALA A 335 -6.33 -3.63 23.05
N ALA A 336 -5.94 -2.46 22.57
CA ALA A 336 -4.66 -1.83 22.88
C ALA A 336 -4.39 -1.63 24.40
N THR A 337 -5.46 -1.45 25.20
CA THR A 337 -5.34 -1.31 26.66
C THR A 337 -5.25 -2.66 27.36
N LEU A 338 -5.93 -3.68 26.83
CA LEU A 338 -6.05 -5.00 27.48
C LEU A 338 -4.94 -5.97 27.08
N GLU A 339 -4.42 -5.86 25.86
CA GLU A 339 -3.39 -6.77 25.32
C GLU A 339 -2.19 -6.96 26.23
N PRO A 340 -1.57 -5.91 26.83
CA PRO A 340 -0.40 -6.08 27.68
C PRO A 340 -0.65 -6.98 28.90
N GLU A 341 -1.82 -6.86 29.54
CA GLU A 341 -2.19 -7.69 30.68
C GLU A 341 -2.54 -9.12 30.27
N LEU A 342 -3.27 -9.29 29.17
CA LEU A 342 -3.64 -10.61 28.62
C LEU A 342 -2.39 -11.37 28.15
N PHE A 343 -1.41 -10.65 27.56
CA PHE A 343 -0.12 -11.22 27.17
C PHE A 343 0.65 -11.77 28.39
N LEU A 344 0.76 -10.99 29.45
CA LEU A 344 1.42 -11.43 30.71
C LEU A 344 0.72 -12.64 31.33
N ARG A 345 -0.58 -12.80 31.12
CA ARG A 345 -1.34 -13.98 31.57
C ARG A 345 -1.29 -15.18 30.62
N GLY A 346 -0.69 -14.96 29.41
CA GLY A 346 -0.60 -15.98 28.35
C GLY A 346 -1.93 -16.25 27.63
N GLU A 347 -2.88 -15.30 27.67
CA GLU A 347 -4.18 -15.41 27.01
C GLU A 347 -4.12 -14.92 25.54
N VAL A 348 -3.15 -14.05 25.23
CA VAL A 348 -2.78 -13.65 23.86
C VAL A 348 -1.28 -13.83 23.63
N ASP A 349 -0.86 -13.90 22.37
CA ASP A 349 0.51 -14.18 21.94
C ASP A 349 1.21 -12.93 21.35
N ALA A 350 0.48 -11.81 21.26
CA ALA A 350 1.01 -10.50 20.90
C ALA A 350 0.29 -9.39 21.66
N ALA A 351 0.99 -8.28 21.90
CA ALA A 351 0.45 -7.08 22.52
C ALA A 351 1.22 -5.84 22.02
N SER A 352 0.49 -4.78 21.71
CA SER A 352 1.05 -3.45 21.51
C SER A 352 1.37 -2.83 22.87
N ILE A 353 2.56 -2.24 23.02
CA ILE A 353 2.98 -1.58 24.25
C ILE A 353 2.94 -0.08 24.05
N GLY A 354 1.89 0.54 24.56
CA GLY A 354 1.64 1.97 24.37
C GLY A 354 2.63 2.88 25.11
N PRO A 355 2.73 4.15 24.68
CA PRO A 355 3.69 5.10 25.22
C PRO A 355 3.49 5.44 26.70
N ASP A 356 2.28 5.23 27.23
CA ASP A 356 1.93 5.46 28.63
C ASP A 356 2.48 4.37 29.58
N ILE A 357 2.79 3.19 29.08
CA ILE A 357 3.29 2.05 29.88
C ILE A 357 4.69 1.58 29.47
N VAL A 358 5.22 2.00 28.32
CA VAL A 358 6.52 1.51 27.80
C VAL A 358 7.67 1.74 28.76
N ALA A 359 7.72 2.90 29.44
CA ALA A 359 8.76 3.19 30.42
C ALA A 359 8.75 2.22 31.61
N ASP A 360 7.58 1.83 32.07
CA ASP A 360 7.41 0.84 33.14
C ASP A 360 7.85 -0.55 32.67
N TRP A 361 7.52 -0.92 31.42
CA TRP A 361 7.95 -2.20 30.83
C TRP A 361 9.46 -2.28 30.66
N LEU A 362 10.10 -1.23 30.16
CA LEU A 362 11.56 -1.18 29.97
C LEU A 362 12.33 -1.18 31.28
N SER A 363 11.76 -0.62 32.36
CA SER A 363 12.40 -0.57 33.68
C SER A 363 12.21 -1.84 34.50
N ASP A 364 11.23 -2.69 34.18
CA ASP A 364 10.96 -3.95 34.85
C ASP A 364 11.87 -5.06 34.31
N PRO A 365 12.67 -5.76 35.17
CA PRO A 365 13.64 -6.77 34.71
C PRO A 365 13.03 -7.98 33.99
N GLU A 366 11.75 -8.32 34.26
CA GLU A 366 11.07 -9.44 33.62
C GLU A 366 10.41 -8.99 32.31
N LYS A 367 9.70 -7.87 32.33
CA LYS A 367 8.96 -7.34 31.16
C LYS A 367 9.92 -6.84 30.08
N SER A 368 11.06 -6.23 30.45
CA SER A 368 12.06 -5.79 29.50
C SER A 368 12.66 -6.91 28.62
N GLN A 369 12.54 -8.18 29.08
CA GLN A 369 12.93 -9.34 28.28
C GLN A 369 11.83 -9.85 27.32
N MET A 370 10.65 -9.24 27.36
CA MET A 370 9.48 -9.64 26.56
C MET A 370 9.09 -8.57 25.54
N ILE A 371 9.79 -7.45 25.49
CA ILE A 371 9.48 -6.29 24.64
C ILE A 371 10.57 -6.10 23.57
N SER A 372 10.13 -5.77 22.36
CA SER A 372 10.99 -5.31 21.29
C SER A 372 10.33 -4.15 20.54
N THR A 373 11.12 -3.41 19.78
CA THR A 373 10.58 -2.50 18.78
C THR A 373 10.03 -3.29 17.58
N THR A 374 9.15 -2.66 16.80
CA THR A 374 8.80 -3.15 15.47
C THR A 374 9.84 -2.66 14.45
N ARG A 375 9.91 -3.28 13.29
CA ARG A 375 10.67 -2.71 12.16
C ARG A 375 10.13 -1.33 11.83
N VAL A 376 11.01 -0.36 11.61
CA VAL A 376 10.62 0.91 10.99
C VAL A 376 10.46 0.61 9.51
N VAL A 377 9.25 0.70 9.03
CA VAL A 377 8.89 0.48 7.62
C VAL A 377 8.40 1.80 7.07
N ALA A 378 8.95 2.22 5.93
CA ALA A 378 8.55 3.44 5.24
C ALA A 378 7.27 3.21 4.39
N ASP A 379 6.27 2.54 4.98
CA ASP A 379 5.00 2.23 4.35
C ASP A 379 4.08 3.46 4.24
N TYR A 380 4.18 4.37 5.22
CA TYR A 380 3.44 5.63 5.22
C TYR A 380 4.35 6.81 5.49
N SER A 381 4.25 7.84 4.63
CA SER A 381 4.81 9.16 4.84
C SER A 381 3.73 10.13 5.31
N TYR A 382 4.02 10.87 6.37
CA TYR A 382 3.14 11.89 6.93
C TYR A 382 3.69 13.28 6.66
N PHE A 383 2.80 14.19 6.29
CA PHE A 383 3.15 15.58 5.97
C PHE A 383 2.02 16.53 6.34
N MET A 384 2.34 17.79 6.61
CA MET A 384 1.34 18.86 6.72
C MET A 384 0.98 19.35 5.33
N GLY A 385 -0.29 19.25 4.96
CA GLY A 385 -0.84 19.76 3.71
C GLY A 385 -1.57 21.10 3.94
N PHE A 386 -1.34 22.06 3.05
CA PHE A 386 -2.09 23.32 2.99
C PHE A 386 -3.31 23.15 2.10
N ASN A 387 -4.48 23.54 2.60
CA ASN A 387 -5.71 23.47 1.81
C ASN A 387 -5.90 24.74 0.99
N PHE A 388 -5.76 24.61 -0.33
CA PHE A 388 -5.98 25.70 -1.28
C PHE A 388 -7.44 25.92 -1.63
N GLU A 389 -8.35 25.06 -1.18
CA GLU A 389 -9.79 25.11 -1.46
C GLU A 389 -10.60 24.91 -0.18
N PRO A 390 -10.51 25.86 0.78
CA PRO A 390 -11.09 25.70 2.10
C PRO A 390 -12.62 25.63 2.07
N LYS A 391 -13.17 24.69 2.84
CA LYS A 391 -14.64 24.54 3.08
C LYS A 391 -14.96 24.40 4.57
N PHE A 392 -14.14 24.94 5.44
CA PHE A 392 -14.44 24.95 6.86
C PHE A 392 -15.42 26.05 7.26
N ASP A 393 -15.95 25.98 8.47
CA ASP A 393 -16.99 26.87 8.98
C ASP A 393 -16.61 28.34 8.86
N ALA A 394 -17.59 29.19 8.53
CA ALA A 394 -17.44 30.63 8.35
C ALA A 394 -16.88 31.35 9.58
N GLU A 395 -17.03 30.79 10.80
CA GLU A 395 -16.42 31.35 12.02
C GLU A 395 -14.89 31.36 11.99
N TYR A 396 -14.27 30.47 11.18
CA TYR A 396 -12.83 30.41 10.96
C TYR A 396 -12.37 31.14 9.71
N GLU A 397 -13.22 31.91 9.05
CA GLU A 397 -12.89 32.85 7.96
C GLU A 397 -12.21 32.19 6.75
N PRO A 398 -12.87 31.19 6.07
CA PRO A 398 -12.27 30.47 4.93
C PRO A 398 -11.84 31.39 3.78
N GLU A 399 -12.53 32.50 3.54
CA GLU A 399 -12.17 33.47 2.50
C GLU A 399 -10.86 34.20 2.85
N ASN A 400 -10.61 34.49 4.12
CA ASN A 400 -9.35 35.11 4.58
C ASN A 400 -8.19 34.12 4.45
N TRP A 401 -8.42 32.84 4.82
CA TRP A 401 -7.46 31.76 4.61
C TRP A 401 -7.15 31.58 3.12
N ALA A 402 -8.15 31.59 2.23
CA ALA A 402 -7.96 31.44 0.78
C ALA A 402 -7.02 32.51 0.20
N ILE A 403 -7.03 33.74 0.73
CA ILE A 403 -6.04 34.76 0.35
C ILE A 403 -4.66 34.39 0.89
N ALA A 404 -4.59 34.03 2.17
CA ALA A 404 -3.31 33.77 2.85
C ALA A 404 -2.56 32.55 2.28
N VAL A 405 -3.26 31.44 2.04
CA VAL A 405 -2.63 30.20 1.55
C VAL A 405 -2.02 30.33 0.15
N ASN A 406 -2.54 31.24 -0.69
CA ASN A 406 -1.96 31.54 -2.00
C ASN A 406 -0.62 32.32 -1.92
N ASN A 407 -0.27 32.88 -0.75
CA ASN A 407 0.98 33.60 -0.54
C ASN A 407 2.10 32.62 -0.16
N GLU A 408 3.13 32.53 -0.98
CA GLU A 408 4.26 31.61 -0.74
C GLU A 408 5.04 31.99 0.53
N ASN A 409 5.28 33.27 0.77
CA ASN A 409 5.98 33.72 1.99
C ASN A 409 5.21 33.32 3.26
N PHE A 410 3.87 33.30 3.21
CA PHE A 410 3.03 32.81 4.31
C PHE A 410 3.21 31.31 4.55
N ARG A 411 3.23 30.48 3.50
CA ARG A 411 3.50 29.05 3.63
C ARG A 411 4.92 28.78 4.11
N GLN A 412 5.90 29.50 3.59
CA GLN A 412 7.31 29.40 4.00
C GLN A 412 7.51 29.77 5.47
N CYS A 413 6.87 30.85 5.98
CA CYS A 413 7.04 31.21 7.38
C CYS A 413 6.49 30.13 8.32
N ILE A 414 5.38 29.46 7.98
CA ILE A 414 4.83 28.34 8.76
C ILE A 414 5.78 27.14 8.70
N THR A 415 6.25 26.77 7.51
CA THR A 415 7.17 25.65 7.29
C THR A 415 8.43 25.76 8.16
N HIS A 416 9.00 26.97 8.24
CA HIS A 416 10.20 27.22 9.04
C HIS A 416 9.91 27.48 10.53
N ALA A 417 8.65 27.69 10.92
CA ALA A 417 8.25 27.88 12.32
C ALA A 417 7.95 26.55 13.05
N ILE A 418 7.70 25.46 12.33
CA ILE A 418 7.40 24.16 12.93
C ILE A 418 8.71 23.46 13.30
N ASN A 419 8.96 23.31 14.62
CA ASN A 419 10.01 22.42 15.13
C ASN A 419 9.49 20.99 15.15
N ARG A 420 9.83 20.23 14.10
CA ARG A 420 9.34 18.87 13.91
C ARG A 420 9.86 17.92 14.97
N THR A 421 11.05 18.12 15.51
CA THR A 421 11.58 17.31 16.61
C THR A 421 10.65 17.32 17.81
N GLU A 422 10.15 18.49 18.22
CA GLU A 422 9.22 18.59 19.36
C GLU A 422 7.81 18.08 19.00
N TYR A 423 7.36 18.32 17.77
CA TYR A 423 6.09 17.78 17.28
C TYR A 423 6.10 16.23 17.31
N ILE A 424 7.14 15.61 16.76
CA ILE A 424 7.32 14.16 16.72
C ILE A 424 7.45 13.58 18.13
N ALA A 425 8.18 14.22 19.03
CA ALA A 425 8.27 13.79 20.42
C ALA A 425 6.91 13.78 21.15
N ALA A 426 6.02 14.71 20.82
CA ALA A 426 4.65 14.70 21.33
C ALA A 426 3.75 13.65 20.63
N ARG A 427 4.02 13.37 19.34
CA ARG A 427 3.27 12.41 18.51
C ARG A 427 3.62 10.96 18.87
N PHE A 428 4.91 10.70 19.18
CA PHE A 428 5.49 9.41 19.56
C PHE A 428 6.21 9.52 20.92
N PRO A 429 5.47 9.64 22.03
CA PRO A 429 6.08 9.79 23.36
C PRO A 429 6.94 8.56 23.71
N GLY A 430 8.21 8.82 24.05
CA GLY A 430 9.16 7.78 24.44
C GLY A 430 10.13 7.34 23.34
N ASP A 431 9.87 7.69 22.09
CA ASP A 431 10.76 7.38 20.97
C ASP A 431 11.78 8.50 20.74
N ASP A 432 12.89 8.18 20.09
CA ASP A 432 13.81 9.18 19.55
C ASP A 432 13.17 9.80 18.29
N PRO A 433 12.86 11.10 18.28
CA PRO A 433 12.24 11.74 17.13
C PRO A 433 13.02 11.57 15.81
N SER A 434 14.33 11.35 15.89
CA SER A 434 15.18 11.22 14.69
C SER A 434 14.90 9.97 13.86
N ILE A 435 14.33 8.91 14.47
CA ILE A 435 13.99 7.69 13.75
C ILE A 435 12.73 7.84 12.89
N HIS A 436 11.87 8.79 13.25
CA HIS A 436 10.63 9.07 12.54
C HIS A 436 10.77 10.20 11.52
N MET A 437 11.67 11.16 11.77
CA MET A 437 11.75 12.38 10.98
C MET A 437 12.11 12.13 9.52
N ILE A 438 11.31 12.69 8.61
CA ILE A 438 11.59 12.74 7.18
C ILE A 438 11.63 14.18 6.66
N ASN A 439 12.41 14.41 5.62
CA ASN A 439 12.56 15.71 4.98
C ASN A 439 12.05 15.75 3.53
N THR A 440 11.61 14.61 3.05
CA THR A 440 11.04 14.39 1.71
C THR A 440 9.72 13.65 1.87
N VAL A 441 8.80 13.76 0.92
CA VAL A 441 7.55 13.00 0.93
C VAL A 441 7.84 11.53 0.61
N THR A 442 8.67 11.27 -0.40
CA THR A 442 9.21 9.93 -0.62
C THR A 442 10.18 9.57 0.51
N PRO A 443 9.94 8.54 1.32
CA PRO A 443 10.83 8.18 2.41
C PRO A 443 12.20 7.69 1.91
N LYS A 444 13.24 8.02 2.65
CA LYS A 444 14.57 7.49 2.41
C LYS A 444 14.56 5.96 2.48
N GLY A 445 15.21 5.30 1.54
CA GLY A 445 15.30 3.84 1.46
C GLY A 445 14.13 3.17 0.75
N PHE A 446 13.07 3.92 0.40
CA PHE A 446 11.92 3.36 -0.30
C PHE A 446 12.26 2.97 -1.75
N SER A 447 12.85 3.86 -2.51
CA SER A 447 13.19 3.62 -3.92
C SER A 447 14.70 3.62 -4.12
N ILE A 448 15.25 2.44 -4.32
CA ILE A 448 16.67 2.25 -4.60
C ILE A 448 16.84 1.93 -6.09
N ASN A 449 17.71 2.69 -6.76
CA ASN A 449 17.98 2.47 -8.17
C ASN A 449 18.61 1.07 -8.38
N PRO A 450 17.96 0.16 -9.12
CA PRO A 450 18.43 -1.21 -9.27
C PRO A 450 19.74 -1.33 -10.06
N ASP A 451 20.12 -0.31 -10.86
CA ASP A 451 21.33 -0.34 -11.67
C ASP A 451 22.58 0.02 -10.86
N ASN A 452 22.47 0.85 -9.83
CA ASN A 452 23.63 1.43 -9.14
C ASN A 452 23.51 1.51 -7.60
N GLY A 453 22.37 1.13 -7.03
CA GLY A 453 22.13 1.17 -5.57
C GLY A 453 21.93 2.57 -4.98
N LYS A 454 21.77 3.61 -5.80
CA LYS A 454 21.59 4.99 -5.31
C LYS A 454 20.15 5.22 -4.86
N ASP A 455 19.98 5.78 -3.66
CA ASP A 455 18.68 6.12 -3.10
C ASP A 455 18.03 7.31 -3.83
N PHE A 456 16.73 7.23 -4.11
CA PHE A 456 15.93 8.26 -4.78
C PHE A 456 16.09 9.65 -4.15
N VAL A 457 16.08 9.77 -2.84
CA VAL A 457 16.18 11.06 -2.14
C VAL A 457 17.51 11.78 -2.36
N THR A 458 18.46 11.14 -3.06
CA THR A 458 19.75 11.75 -3.43
C THR A 458 19.80 12.26 -4.87
N TYR A 459 18.65 12.23 -5.60
CA TYR A 459 18.52 12.75 -6.97
C TYR A 459 17.85 14.12 -7.03
N GLY A 460 17.89 14.77 -8.17
CA GLY A 460 17.02 15.86 -8.61
C GLY A 460 16.90 17.08 -7.71
N GLY A 461 17.87 17.36 -6.87
CA GLY A 461 17.83 18.44 -5.89
C GLY A 461 17.20 18.08 -4.55
N LEU A 462 16.72 16.85 -4.35
CA LEU A 462 16.21 16.36 -3.05
C LEU A 462 17.32 16.21 -2.01
N GLU A 463 18.56 15.96 -2.41
CA GLU A 463 19.67 15.77 -1.48
C GLU A 463 19.84 16.94 -0.49
N LYS A 464 19.42 18.15 -0.86
CA LYS A 464 19.45 19.32 0.03
C LYS A 464 18.52 19.20 1.23
N TYR A 465 17.46 18.36 1.12
CA TYR A 465 16.50 18.11 2.18
C TYR A 465 16.89 16.92 3.07
N THR A 466 17.82 16.06 2.65
CA THR A 466 18.17 14.82 3.38
C THR A 466 18.91 15.06 4.69
N THR A 467 19.41 16.27 4.92
CA THR A 467 20.16 16.61 6.12
C THR A 467 19.53 17.81 6.84
N GLY A 468 19.36 17.67 8.15
CA GLY A 468 18.90 18.75 8.99
C GLY A 468 17.37 18.84 9.10
N GLU A 469 16.94 19.84 9.83
CA GLU A 469 15.55 20.18 10.07
C GLU A 469 15.16 21.43 9.28
N SER A 470 13.89 21.52 8.83
CA SER A 470 13.36 22.72 8.20
C SER A 470 13.17 23.89 9.16
N PHE A 471 13.08 23.61 10.48
CA PHE A 471 12.93 24.63 11.51
C PHE A 471 14.08 25.65 11.48
N ASN A 472 13.72 26.93 11.32
CA ASN A 472 14.66 28.04 11.28
C ASN A 472 13.97 29.35 11.67
N GLU A 473 14.17 29.80 12.90
CA GLU A 473 13.51 30.97 13.44
C GLU A 473 13.82 32.26 12.63
N GLU A 474 15.05 32.41 12.14
CA GLU A 474 15.45 33.61 11.36
C GLU A 474 14.73 33.65 10.02
N LEU A 475 14.69 32.52 9.31
CA LEU A 475 13.95 32.41 8.03
C LEU A 475 12.45 32.56 8.24
N ALA A 476 11.87 31.93 9.26
CA ALA A 476 10.46 32.06 9.59
C ALA A 476 10.05 33.53 9.79
N LEU A 477 10.84 34.28 10.55
CA LEU A 477 10.58 35.71 10.80
C LEU A 477 10.79 36.58 9.55
N GLN A 478 11.78 36.24 8.73
CA GLN A 478 12.03 36.94 7.47
C GLN A 478 10.87 36.78 6.49
N PHE A 479 10.39 35.52 6.31
CA PHE A 479 9.23 35.22 5.48
C PHE A 479 7.95 35.84 6.06
N LYS A 480 7.76 35.84 7.38
CA LYS A 480 6.63 36.51 8.03
C LYS A 480 6.58 37.99 7.70
N GLU A 481 7.73 38.72 7.76
CA GLU A 481 7.78 40.15 7.44
C GLU A 481 7.31 40.44 6.01
N ALA A 482 7.75 39.60 5.05
CA ALA A 482 7.32 39.70 3.66
C ALA A 482 5.83 39.35 3.51
N ALA A 483 5.38 38.21 4.09
CA ALA A 483 4.00 37.81 4.07
C ALA A 483 3.04 38.83 4.66
N LEU A 484 3.39 39.43 5.82
CA LEU A 484 2.56 40.45 6.48
C LEU A 484 2.33 41.67 5.58
N ALA A 485 3.38 42.13 4.87
CA ALA A 485 3.28 43.25 3.95
C ALA A 485 2.36 42.89 2.75
N GLU A 486 2.58 41.75 2.09
CA GLU A 486 1.86 41.31 0.93
C GLU A 486 0.40 41.00 1.25
N LEU A 487 0.11 40.29 2.35
CA LEU A 487 -1.23 39.94 2.79
C LEU A 487 -2.03 41.14 3.25
N THR A 488 -1.37 42.17 3.88
CA THR A 488 -2.03 43.43 4.21
C THR A 488 -2.47 44.16 2.93
N GLU A 489 -1.62 44.18 1.88
CA GLU A 489 -1.98 44.74 0.57
C GLU A 489 -3.10 43.99 -0.09
N ALA A 490 -3.12 42.64 0.07
CA ALA A 490 -4.17 41.77 -0.46
C ALA A 490 -5.49 41.86 0.32
N GLY A 491 -5.51 42.56 1.46
CA GLY A 491 -6.71 42.79 2.25
C GLY A 491 -7.01 41.70 3.30
N CYS A 492 -6.05 40.87 3.65
CA CYS A 492 -6.20 39.92 4.75
C CYS A 492 -6.42 40.62 6.10
N THR A 493 -7.21 40.01 6.95
CA THR A 493 -7.39 40.34 8.36
C THR A 493 -6.51 39.45 9.25
N PHE A 494 -6.07 39.99 10.39
CA PHE A 494 -5.19 39.30 11.32
C PHE A 494 -5.82 39.20 12.71
N PRO A 495 -5.57 38.12 13.51
CA PRO A 495 -4.78 36.94 13.09
C PRO A 495 -5.47 36.13 12.02
N ILE A 496 -4.69 35.43 11.17
CA ILE A 496 -5.20 34.47 10.20
C ILE A 496 -5.54 33.19 10.97
N LYS A 497 -6.82 32.79 10.93
CA LYS A 497 -7.32 31.59 11.60
C LYS A 497 -6.97 30.34 10.81
N VAL A 498 -6.41 29.33 11.49
CA VAL A 498 -5.89 28.10 10.90
C VAL A 498 -6.50 26.87 11.60
N PRO A 499 -7.75 26.49 11.27
CA PRO A 499 -8.30 25.23 11.78
C PRO A 499 -7.46 24.04 11.30
N THR A 500 -7.03 23.22 12.28
CA THR A 500 -6.26 22.00 12.05
C THR A 500 -6.89 20.85 12.82
N ASN A 501 -7.05 19.69 12.18
CA ASN A 501 -7.96 18.66 12.67
C ASN A 501 -7.22 17.42 13.18
N TYR A 502 -7.82 16.75 14.17
CA TYR A 502 -7.37 15.45 14.67
C TYR A 502 -8.54 14.55 15.05
N PRO A 503 -8.36 13.20 15.00
CA PRO A 503 -9.38 12.27 15.44
C PRO A 503 -9.51 12.29 16.96
N SER A 504 -10.72 12.43 17.47
CA SER A 504 -11.03 12.64 18.91
C SER A 504 -10.52 11.54 19.85
N GLY A 505 -10.19 10.36 19.32
CA GLY A 505 -9.60 9.25 20.09
C GLY A 505 -8.05 9.30 20.21
N SER A 506 -7.36 10.25 19.57
CA SER A 506 -5.90 10.30 19.52
C SER A 506 -5.33 11.44 20.37
N ASN A 507 -5.02 11.14 21.65
CA ASN A 507 -4.39 12.11 22.54
C ASN A 507 -2.99 12.54 22.07
N ALA A 508 -2.21 11.64 21.50
CA ALA A 508 -0.88 11.95 21.00
C ALA A 508 -0.93 12.96 19.84
N TRP A 509 -1.88 12.78 18.92
CA TRP A 509 -2.08 13.74 17.82
C TRP A 509 -2.56 15.10 18.34
N ALA A 510 -3.53 15.10 19.27
CA ALA A 510 -3.99 16.33 19.91
C ALA A 510 -2.84 17.11 20.59
N ASN A 511 -1.99 16.39 21.35
CA ASN A 511 -0.82 16.98 22.02
C ASN A 511 0.19 17.56 21.01
N ALA A 512 0.46 16.85 19.92
CA ALA A 512 1.36 17.31 18.87
C ALA A 512 0.86 18.59 18.20
N LEU A 513 -0.46 18.71 17.95
CA LEU A 513 -1.05 19.94 17.41
C LEU A 513 -0.97 21.10 18.40
N VAL A 514 -1.14 20.88 19.72
CA VAL A 514 -0.93 21.91 20.75
C VAL A 514 0.53 22.36 20.78
N VAL A 515 1.49 21.46 20.59
CA VAL A 515 2.91 21.82 20.45
C VAL A 515 3.11 22.71 19.22
N MET A 516 2.52 22.34 18.07
CA MET A 516 2.60 23.14 16.84
C MET A 516 1.98 24.54 17.02
N GLU A 517 0.81 24.65 17.66
CA GLU A 517 0.15 25.90 18.01
C GLU A 517 1.11 26.80 18.81
N GLN A 518 1.67 26.28 19.91
CA GLN A 518 2.59 27.04 20.79
C GLN A 518 3.85 27.48 20.05
N GLN A 519 4.42 26.67 19.19
CA GLN A 519 5.60 26.99 18.39
C GLN A 519 5.32 28.09 17.38
N VAL A 520 4.31 27.89 16.53
CA VAL A 520 4.00 28.79 15.42
C VAL A 520 3.52 30.14 15.94
N GLU A 521 2.59 30.16 16.90
CA GLU A 521 2.11 31.40 17.48
C GLU A 521 3.16 32.09 18.36
N GLY A 522 3.96 31.30 19.08
CA GLY A 522 5.05 31.82 19.91
C GLY A 522 6.13 32.54 19.09
N LEU A 523 6.47 32.00 17.91
CA LEU A 523 7.48 32.58 17.03
C LEU A 523 6.91 33.69 16.11
N LEU A 524 5.79 33.36 15.42
CA LEU A 524 5.21 34.30 14.45
C LEU A 524 4.29 35.36 15.09
N GLY A 525 3.84 35.14 16.31
CA GLY A 525 2.94 36.03 17.07
C GLY A 525 1.48 35.69 16.89
N ALA A 526 0.75 35.55 18.01
CA ALA A 526 -0.70 35.29 18.05
C ALA A 526 -1.55 36.44 17.47
N ASP A 527 -0.95 37.58 17.17
CA ASP A 527 -1.57 38.69 16.45
C ASP A 527 -1.46 38.54 14.91
N PHE A 528 -0.62 37.61 14.43
CA PHE A 528 -0.44 37.32 13.02
C PHE A 528 -1.18 36.05 12.60
N ILE A 529 -1.09 34.97 13.39
CA ILE A 529 -1.66 33.65 13.08
C ILE A 529 -2.28 33.04 14.34
N ASP A 530 -3.39 32.30 14.18
CA ASP A 530 -4.16 31.61 15.23
C ASP A 530 -4.39 30.15 14.81
N ILE A 531 -3.60 29.23 15.34
CA ILE A 531 -3.72 27.78 15.06
C ILE A 531 -4.80 27.20 15.96
N ILE A 532 -5.81 26.55 15.38
CA ILE A 532 -7.01 26.12 16.09
C ILE A 532 -7.16 24.59 15.96
N PRO A 533 -6.67 23.80 16.95
CA PRO A 533 -6.86 22.34 16.95
C PRO A 533 -8.33 21.95 17.14
N LEU A 534 -8.91 21.16 16.24
CA LEU A 534 -10.30 20.74 16.26
C LEU A 534 -10.44 19.22 16.24
N ALA A 535 -11.23 18.67 17.18
CA ALA A 535 -11.48 17.26 17.30
C ALA A 535 -12.69 16.83 16.44
N TYR A 536 -12.51 15.76 15.67
CA TYR A 536 -13.58 15.13 14.86
C TYR A 536 -13.76 13.67 15.21
N GLY A 537 -14.92 13.08 14.90
CA GLY A 537 -15.22 11.67 15.19
C GLY A 537 -14.27 10.71 14.48
N GLY A 538 -13.73 9.69 15.20
CA GLY A 538 -12.66 8.84 14.67
C GLY A 538 -13.01 8.08 13.39
N ASN A 539 -14.20 7.47 13.31
CA ASN A 539 -14.60 6.65 12.16
C ASN A 539 -14.96 7.46 10.90
N SER A 540 -15.38 8.70 11.08
CA SER A 540 -15.75 9.60 9.97
C SER A 540 -14.70 10.69 9.72
N PHE A 541 -13.60 10.66 10.46
CA PHE A 541 -12.59 11.72 10.46
C PHE A 541 -12.15 12.16 9.06
N LEU A 542 -11.74 11.22 8.22
CA LEU A 542 -11.26 11.55 6.87
C LEU A 542 -12.36 12.13 5.98
N ASN A 543 -13.58 11.62 6.09
CA ASN A 543 -14.73 12.11 5.31
C ASN A 543 -15.19 13.50 5.79
N GLU A 544 -15.19 13.74 7.11
CA GLU A 544 -15.62 15.01 7.68
C GLU A 544 -14.57 16.12 7.55
N THR A 545 -13.30 15.77 7.32
CA THR A 545 -12.20 16.73 7.24
C THR A 545 -11.58 16.78 5.83
N ARG A 546 -10.61 15.94 5.53
CA ARG A 546 -9.82 15.97 4.29
C ARG A 546 -10.68 15.92 3.03
N ARG A 547 -11.53 14.91 2.91
CA ARG A 547 -12.33 14.68 1.70
C ARG A 547 -13.37 15.79 1.44
N ASN A 548 -13.74 16.51 2.47
CA ASN A 548 -14.68 17.65 2.38
C ASN A 548 -13.97 19.01 2.35
N GLY A 549 -12.64 19.10 2.34
CA GLY A 549 -11.92 20.36 2.39
C GLY A 549 -12.11 21.15 3.70
N ASN A 550 -12.52 20.48 4.77
CA ASN A 550 -12.84 21.10 6.07
C ASN A 550 -11.58 21.20 6.95
N TYR A 551 -10.56 21.90 6.49
CA TYR A 551 -9.32 22.20 7.22
C TYR A 551 -8.57 23.35 6.55
N ALA A 552 -7.69 24.02 7.27
CA ALA A 552 -6.72 24.95 6.70
C ALA A 552 -5.36 24.28 6.50
N ILE A 553 -4.80 23.70 7.57
CA ILE A 553 -3.63 22.82 7.55
C ILE A 553 -4.03 21.51 8.22
N GLN A 554 -3.60 20.38 7.68
CA GLN A 554 -3.87 19.09 8.29
C GLN A 554 -2.68 18.15 8.12
N GLU A 555 -2.43 17.28 9.12
CA GLU A 555 -1.57 16.12 9.00
C GLU A 555 -2.23 15.13 8.04
N LEU A 556 -1.63 14.94 6.90
CA LEU A 556 -2.03 14.03 5.84
C LEU A 556 -1.00 12.90 5.73
N ASN A 557 -1.37 11.83 5.09
CA ASN A 557 -0.47 10.71 4.85
C ASN A 557 -0.74 10.06 3.52
N TRP A 558 0.30 9.42 2.99
CA TRP A 558 0.23 8.54 1.84
C TRP A 558 1.01 7.25 2.11
N GLY A 559 0.48 6.14 1.64
CA GLY A 559 1.17 4.84 1.59
C GLY A 559 1.45 4.47 0.15
N ALA A 560 2.58 3.85 -0.11
CA ALA A 560 2.96 3.46 -1.46
C ALA A 560 2.05 2.36 -2.02
N ASP A 561 1.68 2.49 -3.30
CA ASP A 561 0.90 1.49 -4.03
C ASP A 561 1.80 0.56 -4.86
N PHE A 562 3.02 1.00 -5.20
CA PHE A 562 4.00 0.25 -5.99
C PHE A 562 5.41 0.78 -5.77
N MET A 563 6.43 -0.05 -6.07
CA MET A 563 7.85 0.27 -5.81
C MET A 563 8.46 1.16 -6.90
N ASP A 564 7.97 2.39 -6.99
CA ASP A 564 8.52 3.43 -7.87
C ASP A 564 8.24 4.82 -7.27
N PRO A 565 9.09 5.84 -7.48
CA PRO A 565 8.83 7.21 -6.99
C PRO A 565 7.51 7.81 -7.47
N GLU A 566 6.97 7.35 -8.59
CA GLU A 566 5.69 7.80 -9.14
C GLU A 566 4.56 7.68 -8.11
N THR A 567 4.56 6.63 -7.28
CA THR A 567 3.51 6.41 -6.25
C THR A 567 3.40 7.58 -5.27
N TRP A 568 4.50 8.30 -5.01
CA TRP A 568 4.54 9.44 -4.09
C TRP A 568 4.16 10.76 -4.76
N ALA A 569 4.16 10.79 -6.11
CA ALA A 569 3.65 11.90 -6.90
C ALA A 569 2.13 11.81 -7.10
N ASP A 570 1.60 10.59 -7.26
CA ASP A 570 0.20 10.33 -7.58
C ASP A 570 -0.82 11.05 -6.69
N PRO A 571 -0.70 11.08 -5.34
CA PRO A 571 -1.71 11.73 -4.49
C PRO A 571 -1.78 13.25 -4.64
N PHE A 572 -0.88 13.85 -5.37
CA PHE A 572 -0.86 15.29 -5.67
C PHE A 572 -1.28 15.61 -7.09
N GLU A 573 -1.63 14.60 -7.89
CA GLU A 573 -2.02 14.75 -9.28
C GLU A 573 -3.47 15.22 -9.46
N ARG A 574 -3.73 15.89 -10.60
CA ARG A 574 -5.03 16.49 -10.90
C ARG A 574 -6.17 15.47 -10.97
N GLU A 575 -5.90 14.31 -11.55
CA GLU A 575 -6.89 13.28 -11.80
C GLU A 575 -6.97 12.21 -10.68
N ASN A 576 -6.11 12.31 -9.67
CA ASN A 576 -6.15 11.37 -8.56
C ASN A 576 -7.28 11.77 -7.59
N SER A 577 -8.05 10.79 -7.15
CA SER A 577 -9.16 10.98 -6.21
C SER A 577 -8.71 11.54 -4.85
N TYR A 578 -7.44 11.39 -4.51
CA TYR A 578 -6.87 11.95 -3.28
C TYR A 578 -6.44 13.40 -3.41
N ASN A 579 -5.94 13.84 -4.53
CA ASN A 579 -5.49 15.19 -4.88
C ASN A 579 -5.35 16.17 -3.70
N PHE A 580 -4.26 16.09 -2.95
CA PHE A 580 -4.12 16.76 -1.66
C PHE A 580 -4.08 18.29 -1.72
N PHE A 581 -3.86 18.91 -2.87
CA PHE A 581 -3.86 20.36 -2.97
C PHE A 581 -4.71 20.94 -4.12
N CYS A 582 -5.33 20.09 -4.90
CA CYS A 582 -6.21 20.49 -5.98
C CYS A 582 -7.45 19.61 -5.99
N HIS A 583 -8.47 19.94 -5.24
CA HIS A 583 -9.75 19.23 -5.35
C HIS A 583 -10.51 19.58 -6.65
N ASP A 584 -9.79 20.08 -7.66
CA ASP A 584 -10.31 20.49 -8.96
C ASP A 584 -10.33 19.33 -9.96
N THR A 585 -10.76 18.17 -9.51
CA THR A 585 -11.07 17.08 -10.44
C THR A 585 -12.49 17.22 -10.93
N GLU A 586 -12.76 16.85 -12.16
CA GLU A 586 -14.12 16.79 -12.71
C GLU A 586 -15.07 15.94 -11.84
N ASN A 587 -14.52 15.04 -11.05
CA ASN A 587 -15.25 14.17 -10.11
C ASN A 587 -15.62 14.86 -8.79
N TYR A 588 -14.90 15.93 -8.38
CA TYR A 588 -15.19 16.70 -7.18
C TYR A 588 -15.78 18.08 -7.55
N ARG A 589 -16.94 18.08 -8.18
CA ARG A 589 -17.66 19.23 -8.77
C ARG A 589 -18.06 20.34 -7.80
N VAL A 590 -17.67 20.28 -6.55
CA VAL A 590 -18.24 21.11 -5.48
C VAL A 590 -17.28 22.22 -5.04
N PHE A 591 -16.01 22.22 -5.48
CA PHE A 591 -15.03 23.16 -4.98
C PHE A 591 -14.91 24.40 -5.88
N GLN A 592 -15.15 25.57 -5.30
CA GLN A 592 -14.77 26.82 -5.94
C GLN A 592 -13.25 26.87 -6.03
N ASN A 593 -12.73 27.10 -7.23
CA ASN A 593 -11.31 27.36 -7.40
C ASN A 593 -10.93 28.69 -6.72
N THR A 594 -10.31 28.62 -5.55
CA THR A 594 -9.85 29.78 -4.77
C THR A 594 -8.38 30.10 -5.01
N LYS A 595 -7.70 29.31 -5.86
CA LYS A 595 -6.29 29.50 -6.22
C LYS A 595 -6.13 30.72 -7.11
N THR A 596 -5.06 31.50 -6.89
CA THR A 596 -4.67 32.59 -7.79
C THR A 596 -4.12 32.03 -9.12
N GLU A 597 -4.07 32.88 -10.16
CA GLU A 597 -3.41 32.53 -11.43
C GLU A 597 -1.96 32.07 -11.22
N ALA A 598 -1.24 32.68 -10.30
CA ALA A 598 0.14 32.31 -9.97
C ALA A 598 0.21 30.91 -9.30
N THR A 599 -0.69 30.62 -8.37
CA THR A 599 -0.75 29.31 -7.70
C THR A 599 -1.17 28.22 -8.68
N ASN A 600 -2.16 28.46 -9.55
CA ASN A 600 -2.54 27.54 -10.61
C ASN A 600 -1.37 27.25 -11.56
N ALA A 601 -0.63 28.28 -11.99
CA ALA A 601 0.54 28.10 -12.85
C ALA A 601 1.65 27.26 -12.18
N LEU A 602 1.86 27.44 -10.87
CA LEU A 602 2.82 26.63 -10.10
C LEU A 602 2.40 25.16 -10.04
N ILE A 603 1.12 24.90 -9.82
CA ILE A 603 0.58 23.55 -9.78
C ILE A 603 0.63 22.88 -11.16
N ASP A 604 0.31 23.63 -12.22
CA ASP A 604 0.43 23.16 -13.61
C ASP A 604 1.89 22.83 -14.00
N GLU A 605 2.87 23.57 -13.46
CA GLU A 605 4.30 23.27 -13.66
C GLU A 605 4.68 21.96 -12.97
N TYR A 606 4.20 21.71 -11.74
CA TYR A 606 4.40 20.44 -11.07
C TYR A 606 3.83 19.27 -11.88
N PHE A 607 2.59 19.39 -12.38
CA PHE A 607 1.99 18.35 -13.23
C PHE A 607 2.81 18.08 -14.48
N ALA A 608 3.32 19.13 -15.13
CA ALA A 608 4.17 18.98 -16.31
C ALA A 608 5.49 18.25 -16.00
N LEU A 609 6.07 18.47 -14.81
CA LEU A 609 7.25 17.72 -14.35
C LEU A 609 6.93 16.24 -14.13
N CYS A 610 5.82 15.91 -13.49
CA CYS A 610 5.37 14.52 -13.30
C CYS A 610 5.07 13.83 -14.63
N ASP A 611 4.36 14.49 -15.55
CA ASP A 611 4.08 13.95 -16.88
C ASP A 611 5.37 13.64 -17.65
N ALA A 612 6.35 14.55 -17.59
CA ALA A 612 7.65 14.32 -18.19
C ALA A 612 8.41 13.14 -17.57
N ALA A 613 8.35 13.01 -16.24
CA ALA A 613 8.98 11.90 -15.51
C ALA A 613 8.36 10.54 -15.86
N ARG A 614 7.04 10.47 -16.02
CA ARG A 614 6.31 9.26 -16.42
C ARG A 614 6.72 8.73 -17.79
N LEU A 615 7.15 9.60 -18.69
CA LEU A 615 7.62 9.20 -20.03
C LEU A 615 8.99 8.52 -20.00
N VAL A 616 9.73 8.60 -18.90
CA VAL A 616 11.05 7.96 -18.76
C VAL A 616 10.85 6.53 -18.22
N THR A 617 10.89 5.53 -19.11
CA THR A 617 10.61 4.13 -18.77
C THR A 617 11.78 3.17 -18.96
N ASP A 618 12.89 3.63 -19.57
CA ASP A 618 14.01 2.80 -19.98
C ASP A 618 15.35 3.15 -19.29
N ASN A 619 15.35 4.11 -18.37
CA ASN A 619 16.55 4.58 -17.68
C ASN A 619 16.23 5.00 -16.25
N TRP A 620 16.65 4.22 -15.27
CA TRP A 620 16.36 4.47 -13.86
C TRP A 620 16.98 5.77 -13.34
N ASP A 621 18.21 6.12 -13.73
CA ASP A 621 18.83 7.38 -13.30
C ASP A 621 18.03 8.60 -13.81
N ALA A 622 17.65 8.59 -15.09
CA ALA A 622 16.88 9.69 -15.68
C ALA A 622 15.47 9.77 -15.11
N ARG A 623 14.83 8.63 -14.83
CA ARG A 623 13.51 8.56 -14.21
C ARG A 623 13.54 9.14 -12.79
N TYR A 624 14.49 8.68 -11.97
CA TYR A 624 14.63 9.14 -10.59
C TYR A 624 15.01 10.63 -10.55
N GLU A 625 15.88 11.09 -11.43
CA GLU A 625 16.20 12.52 -11.54
C GLU A 625 14.98 13.38 -11.86
N ALA A 626 14.09 12.91 -12.74
CA ALA A 626 12.90 13.65 -13.16
C ALA A 626 11.82 13.69 -12.04
N PHE A 627 11.51 12.55 -11.39
CA PHE A 627 10.56 12.54 -10.26
C PHE A 627 11.11 13.30 -9.04
N ALA A 628 12.40 13.20 -8.77
CA ALA A 628 13.04 13.94 -7.68
C ALA A 628 13.03 15.45 -7.94
N ALA A 629 13.15 15.89 -9.18
CA ALA A 629 12.99 17.29 -9.54
C ALA A 629 11.55 17.79 -9.32
N ALA A 630 10.54 16.97 -9.62
CA ALA A 630 9.13 17.29 -9.34
C ALA A 630 8.86 17.39 -7.83
N GLU A 631 9.35 16.44 -7.04
CA GLU A 631 9.22 16.49 -5.59
C GLU A 631 9.96 17.68 -4.97
N SER A 632 11.20 17.94 -5.40
CA SER A 632 11.96 19.11 -4.96
C SER A 632 11.24 20.42 -5.27
N PHE A 633 10.56 20.48 -6.43
CA PHE A 633 9.83 21.67 -6.85
C PHE A 633 8.72 22.05 -5.86
N TYR A 634 7.83 21.12 -5.48
CA TYR A 634 6.76 21.49 -4.56
C TYR A 634 7.25 21.69 -3.12
N LEU A 635 8.35 21.07 -2.71
CA LEU A 635 9.00 21.36 -1.43
C LEU A 635 9.62 22.77 -1.41
N ASP A 636 10.26 23.19 -2.50
CA ASP A 636 10.84 24.53 -2.64
C ASP A 636 9.78 25.63 -2.50
N HIS A 637 8.55 25.36 -2.94
CA HIS A 637 7.42 26.28 -2.87
C HIS A 637 6.54 26.11 -1.62
N ALA A 638 6.99 25.30 -0.64
CA ALA A 638 6.26 25.03 0.60
C ALA A 638 4.78 24.63 0.35
N ILE A 639 4.54 23.73 -0.60
CA ILE A 639 3.20 23.22 -0.87
C ILE A 639 2.79 22.19 0.20
N VAL A 640 3.74 21.38 0.66
CA VAL A 640 3.60 20.47 1.81
C VAL A 640 4.82 20.56 2.71
N VAL A 641 4.68 20.14 3.96
CA VAL A 641 5.78 20.05 4.92
C VAL A 641 5.95 18.60 5.32
N PRO A 642 6.97 17.87 4.84
CA PRO A 642 7.25 16.50 5.28
C PRO A 642 7.48 16.48 6.79
N MET A 643 6.87 15.51 7.49
CA MET A 643 6.90 15.44 8.94
C MET A 643 7.62 14.19 9.44
N PHE A 644 7.04 13.01 9.21
CA PHE A 644 7.54 11.77 9.77
C PHE A 644 7.06 10.53 9.01
N ILE A 645 7.70 9.39 9.29
CA ILE A 645 7.19 8.05 8.97
C ILE A 645 6.69 7.37 10.24
N SER A 646 5.73 6.46 10.09
CA SER A 646 5.27 5.60 11.17
C SER A 646 6.20 4.40 11.37
N GLY A 647 5.98 3.63 12.43
CA GLY A 647 6.77 2.45 12.78
C GLY A 647 7.64 2.64 14.00
N GLY A 648 8.43 1.65 14.35
CA GLY A 648 9.31 1.68 15.53
C GLY A 648 8.59 1.59 16.88
N SER A 649 7.27 1.39 16.91
CA SER A 649 6.50 1.21 18.14
C SER A 649 6.93 -0.04 18.90
N TYR A 650 6.66 -0.06 20.21
CA TYR A 650 7.00 -1.22 21.04
C TYR A 650 5.91 -2.28 21.02
N GLN A 651 6.34 -3.53 21.05
CA GLN A 651 5.46 -4.71 21.11
C GLN A 651 6.04 -5.80 21.99
N ALA A 652 5.14 -6.64 22.52
CA ALA A 652 5.49 -7.95 23.06
C ALA A 652 4.88 -9.00 22.13
N THR A 653 5.69 -9.88 21.53
CA THR A 653 5.19 -10.87 20.57
C THR A 653 5.93 -12.19 20.66
N LYS A 654 5.19 -13.29 20.47
CA LYS A 654 5.73 -14.64 20.35
C LYS A 654 5.97 -15.04 18.88
N LEU A 655 5.81 -14.10 17.92
CA LEU A 655 6.22 -14.32 16.55
C LEU A 655 7.66 -13.83 16.32
N ASN A 656 8.25 -14.26 15.22
CA ASN A 656 9.44 -13.65 14.65
C ASN A 656 9.08 -13.04 13.29
N GLY A 657 8.91 -11.72 13.27
CA GLY A 657 8.50 -11.00 12.06
C GLY A 657 9.52 -11.09 10.90
N PHE A 658 10.76 -11.55 11.17
CA PHE A 658 11.77 -11.74 10.13
C PHE A 658 11.65 -13.09 9.40
N GLU A 659 10.81 -14.02 9.87
CA GLU A 659 10.48 -15.26 9.16
C GLU A 659 9.37 -15.08 8.12
N GLY A 660 8.47 -14.13 8.37
CA GLY A 660 7.31 -13.86 7.51
C GLY A 660 7.66 -13.07 6.27
N GLN A 661 6.72 -12.98 5.36
CA GLN A 661 6.82 -12.15 4.17
C GLN A 661 7.06 -10.68 4.54
N TYR A 662 7.84 -10.00 3.73
CA TYR A 662 8.12 -8.59 3.90
C TYR A 662 7.86 -7.82 2.60
N ALA A 663 7.18 -6.69 2.71
CA ALA A 663 7.11 -5.68 1.66
C ALA A 663 6.98 -4.30 2.31
N MET A 664 7.51 -3.28 1.63
CA MET A 664 7.35 -1.88 2.06
C MET A 664 5.95 -1.34 1.78
N MET A 665 5.12 -2.11 1.08
CA MET A 665 3.79 -1.69 0.66
C MET A 665 2.87 -2.91 0.48
N GLY A 666 1.58 -2.66 0.28
CA GLY A 666 0.59 -3.72 0.10
C GLY A 666 0.35 -4.53 1.37
N GLN A 667 -0.10 -5.77 1.21
CA GLN A 667 -0.55 -6.60 2.33
C GLN A 667 0.39 -7.76 2.68
N SER A 668 1.55 -7.88 2.03
CA SER A 668 2.45 -9.03 2.24
C SER A 668 2.94 -9.15 3.68
N SER A 669 3.28 -8.04 4.33
CA SER A 669 3.71 -8.02 5.73
C SER A 669 2.61 -8.40 6.75
N SER A 670 1.34 -8.45 6.31
CA SER A 670 0.20 -8.89 7.13
C SER A 670 -0.05 -10.39 7.06
N ARG A 671 0.74 -11.14 6.26
CA ARG A 671 0.60 -12.57 6.07
C ARG A 671 1.30 -13.34 7.17
N TYR A 672 0.64 -14.36 7.71
CA TYR A 672 1.21 -15.25 8.74
C TYR A 672 1.98 -16.44 8.14
N LYS A 673 1.86 -16.71 6.85
CA LYS A 673 2.64 -17.74 6.15
C LYS A 673 4.14 -17.55 6.40
N GLY A 674 4.86 -18.61 6.69
CA GLY A 674 6.30 -18.62 6.98
C GLY A 674 6.66 -18.39 8.45
N GLN A 675 5.73 -17.95 9.30
CA GLN A 675 5.99 -17.64 10.69
C GLN A 675 5.67 -18.81 11.62
N HIS A 676 6.39 -18.87 12.77
CA HIS A 676 6.13 -19.81 13.86
C HIS A 676 5.69 -19.06 15.13
N VAL A 677 4.89 -19.74 15.95
CA VAL A 677 4.65 -19.29 17.33
C VAL A 677 5.74 -19.86 18.24
N TYR A 678 6.34 -19.01 19.04
CA TYR A 678 7.42 -19.36 19.98
C TYR A 678 6.91 -19.48 21.42
N LYS A 679 7.65 -20.24 22.26
CA LYS A 679 7.32 -20.36 23.70
C LYS A 679 7.52 -19.04 24.44
N THR A 680 8.45 -18.21 24.02
CA THR A 680 8.83 -16.94 24.67
C THR A 680 8.68 -15.77 23.72
N ALA A 681 8.49 -14.59 24.28
CA ALA A 681 8.50 -13.35 23.53
C ALA A 681 9.90 -13.04 22.93
N MET A 682 9.92 -12.20 21.89
CA MET A 682 11.15 -11.61 21.35
C MET A 682 11.61 -10.46 22.24
N SER A 683 12.88 -10.50 22.69
CA SER A 683 13.49 -9.37 23.40
C SER A 683 14.11 -8.38 22.41
N GLN A 684 14.43 -7.16 22.88
CA GLN A 684 15.10 -6.16 22.03
C GLN A 684 16.45 -6.66 21.51
N ASP A 685 17.27 -7.33 22.35
CA ASP A 685 18.58 -7.86 21.91
C ASP A 685 18.43 -8.89 20.79
N MET A 686 17.38 -9.74 20.85
CA MET A 686 17.09 -10.71 19.79
C MET A 686 16.62 -10.01 18.51
N PHE A 687 15.75 -9.01 18.67
CA PHE A 687 15.26 -8.21 17.55
C PHE A 687 16.42 -7.51 16.83
N ASP A 688 17.31 -6.85 17.57
CA ASP A 688 18.44 -6.12 17.01
C ASP A 688 19.38 -7.06 16.23
N ALA A 689 19.67 -8.25 16.80
CA ALA A 689 20.49 -9.24 16.12
C ALA A 689 19.86 -9.76 14.83
N GLN A 690 18.54 -10.03 14.84
CA GLN A 690 17.81 -10.47 13.65
C GLN A 690 17.68 -9.34 12.62
N TYR A 691 17.50 -8.10 13.07
CA TYR A 691 17.44 -6.93 12.19
C TYR A 691 18.77 -6.69 11.47
N GLU A 692 19.90 -6.78 12.17
CA GLU A 692 21.24 -6.65 11.57
C GLU A 692 21.49 -7.71 10.50
N GLU A 693 21.13 -8.98 10.78
CA GLU A 693 21.26 -10.08 9.83
C GLU A 693 20.35 -9.89 8.61
N TRP A 694 19.10 -9.55 8.85
CA TRP A 694 18.11 -9.28 7.81
C TRP A 694 18.53 -8.11 6.92
N TYR A 695 18.94 -6.99 7.51
CA TYR A 695 19.38 -5.78 6.80
C TYR A 695 20.63 -6.04 5.94
N ALA A 696 21.60 -6.78 6.48
CA ALA A 696 22.78 -7.17 5.73
C ALA A 696 22.45 -8.11 4.55
N SER A 697 21.43 -8.96 4.69
CA SER A 697 21.00 -9.89 3.64
C SER A 697 20.27 -9.19 2.49
N MET A 698 19.72 -8.00 2.71
CA MET A 698 19.12 -7.16 1.65
C MET A 698 20.16 -6.47 0.76
N GLY A 699 21.47 -6.66 1.02
CA GLY A 699 22.55 -6.08 0.22
C GLY A 699 22.92 -4.64 0.60
N ASN A 700 22.48 -4.19 1.78
CA ASN A 700 22.75 -2.86 2.33
C ASN A 700 24.02 -2.86 3.20
#